data_b8bb5f6c43686cef5ff138d0946433a9
#
_entry.id   b8bb5f6c43686cef5ff138d0946433a9
#
_cell.length_a   1.000
_cell.length_b   1.000
_cell.length_c   1.000
_cell.angle_alpha   90.00
_cell.angle_beta   90.00
_cell.angle_gamma   90.00
#
_symmetry.space_group_name_H-M   'P 1'
#
loop_
_entity.id
_entity.type
_entity.pdbx_description
1 polymer ?
#
loop_
_entity_poly.entity_id
_entity_poly.type
_entity_poly.pdbx_seq_one_letter_code
_entity_poly.pdbx_strand_id
1 'polypeptide(L)'
;MLRRKVCQIGIAFLLGAGWFVYDSHWWCVAFVVYMGGLYAGLRPHLLCTVQRRKRFLCVTLAFLCGSVVGEIAVQRQKEQHSFLQKDREVQFQGEIYKKESKAEQPVYYLRDVILQDQKEQIKCSSIILYPDSDDDTIGTIYIGTAKITPFRQARNDGNFDEKIYYESNGVAARLEDAAIHKKIPSRCYVRIKLYELQQNIADVYGQYLFGEESGVLQTLALGEKGELDTDVRALYQMAGLSHILAISGLHISVVGMAIYRLLRKRGMSFIGAGMLAGILVLLYGMMTGMSPSTKRAIVMYSFYLLANVWGEVYDSASALMFAAIGMVAANPFAMKNAGVIFSFAAVLGVISFANPLVACLQRDKKRWRDAFVFALGLQLFTLPLVARFYYEVPIYSVFLNWLLLPLLGILLGCGLLGGLLGVIVMESQAMCGSAVWDTFDWLRGGMTFVTEKMMLVCHGILYLYEWIADITLRLPGARQIVGCPALWKVVIYYASLYMGLYWLQKEKEKRQVQRRVECYRGKQLLLVLCGLSCLFWPAKAKNQMIMLDVGQGDGIYLQSVKGASFFVDGGSSDVKNVGTYRILPFLKSRGVRQVDYWFVSHPDLDHMNGLLECLEQGYRIKHIVLSKELYENMQDEEAIAHIKELEQSAQACGSQVCFMQVGDVCHSGDLQLQCVGPSVATAKKYANDVNAMSLCLLVTCRDFSALLTGDIAAEQETELLPEIKERVQKIDVLKVAHHGSNASSGQAFLTEIDFDYAFISCGKNNMYGHPGKETMERLQKCAPKEKIYVTMDVGQITMELDQRRRIQTKFER
;
A
#
# COMPACT_ATOMS: atom_id res chain seq x y z
N MET A 1 -13.49 12.67 -24.14
CA MET A 1 -14.03 12.67 -22.76
C MET A 1 -14.53 14.07 -22.36
N LEU A 2 -13.72 15.11 -22.44
CA LEU A 2 -14.09 16.49 -22.03
C LEU A 2 -15.24 17.14 -22.79
N ARG A 3 -15.64 16.63 -23.96
CA ARG A 3 -16.82 17.14 -24.73
C ARG A 3 -18.16 16.63 -24.21
N ARG A 4 -18.18 15.58 -23.35
CA ARG A 4 -19.40 14.97 -22.82
C ARG A 4 -19.90 15.73 -21.60
N LYS A 5 -21.18 16.11 -21.57
CA LYS A 5 -21.76 16.92 -20.49
C LYS A 5 -21.60 16.24 -19.11
N VAL A 6 -21.87 14.93 -19.03
CA VAL A 6 -21.75 14.16 -17.79
C VAL A 6 -20.32 14.16 -17.24
N CYS A 7 -19.31 14.01 -18.13
CA CYS A 7 -17.91 14.06 -17.70
C CYS A 7 -17.51 15.46 -17.21
N GLN A 8 -18.05 16.54 -17.82
CA GLN A 8 -17.79 17.90 -17.37
C GLN A 8 -18.33 18.16 -15.96
N ILE A 9 -19.57 17.75 -15.74
CA ILE A 9 -20.26 17.87 -14.45
C ILE A 9 -19.52 17.03 -13.39
N GLY A 10 -19.21 15.78 -13.72
CA GLY A 10 -18.55 14.87 -12.78
C GLY A 10 -17.14 15.31 -12.39
N ILE A 11 -16.33 15.80 -13.33
CA ILE A 11 -15.02 16.36 -13.00
C ILE A 11 -15.15 17.53 -12.04
N ALA A 12 -16.10 18.45 -12.27
CA ALA A 12 -16.31 19.57 -11.38
C ALA A 12 -16.74 19.13 -9.97
N PHE A 13 -17.66 18.16 -9.87
CA PHE A 13 -18.07 17.56 -8.59
C PHE A 13 -16.88 16.96 -7.83
N LEU A 14 -16.04 16.18 -8.51
CA LEU A 14 -14.86 15.56 -7.90
C LEU A 14 -13.84 16.62 -7.45
N LEU A 15 -13.63 17.69 -8.23
CA LEU A 15 -12.77 18.80 -7.82
C LEU A 15 -13.31 19.50 -6.56
N GLY A 16 -14.61 19.71 -6.47
CA GLY A 16 -15.25 20.31 -5.30
C GLY A 16 -15.09 19.43 -4.05
N ALA A 17 -15.37 18.14 -4.16
CA ALA A 17 -15.19 17.21 -3.04
C ALA A 17 -13.73 17.10 -2.60
N GLY A 18 -12.80 17.06 -3.57
CA GLY A 18 -11.36 16.99 -3.33
C GLY A 18 -10.82 18.19 -2.54
N TRP A 19 -11.39 19.37 -2.71
CA TRP A 19 -10.98 20.59 -1.98
C TRP A 19 -10.98 20.36 -0.46
N PHE A 20 -12.04 19.84 0.09
CA PHE A 20 -12.16 19.60 1.53
C PHE A 20 -11.45 18.31 1.97
N VAL A 21 -11.56 17.23 1.18
CA VAL A 21 -10.98 15.92 1.53
C VAL A 21 -9.45 15.96 1.62
N TYR A 22 -8.78 16.77 0.76
CA TYR A 22 -7.32 16.90 0.78
C TYR A 22 -6.82 18.15 1.50
N ASP A 23 -7.74 18.98 2.04
CA ASP A 23 -7.42 20.25 2.69
C ASP A 23 -6.42 21.10 1.88
N SER A 24 -6.71 21.27 0.59
CA SER A 24 -5.76 21.89 -0.34
C SER A 24 -6.45 22.81 -1.33
N HIS A 25 -6.08 24.08 -1.31
CA HIS A 25 -6.56 25.10 -2.26
C HIS A 25 -6.19 24.83 -3.72
N TRP A 26 -5.24 23.94 -3.99
CA TRP A 26 -4.87 23.54 -5.35
C TRP A 26 -6.04 22.94 -6.14
N TRP A 27 -7.03 22.35 -5.47
CA TRP A 27 -8.25 21.85 -6.10
C TRP A 27 -9.14 22.97 -6.65
N CYS A 28 -9.18 24.14 -5.97
CA CYS A 28 -9.85 25.32 -6.48
C CYS A 28 -9.10 25.90 -7.68
N VAL A 29 -7.77 25.96 -7.62
CA VAL A 29 -6.94 26.36 -8.75
C VAL A 29 -7.15 25.44 -9.95
N ALA A 30 -7.17 24.11 -9.72
CA ALA A 30 -7.47 23.13 -10.75
C ALA A 30 -8.87 23.34 -11.36
N PHE A 31 -9.88 23.70 -10.54
CA PHE A 31 -11.22 24.04 -11.04
C PHE A 31 -11.22 25.31 -11.91
N VAL A 32 -10.52 26.37 -11.50
CA VAL A 32 -10.40 27.59 -12.29
C VAL A 32 -9.72 27.31 -13.64
N VAL A 33 -8.62 26.55 -13.63
CA VAL A 33 -7.92 26.12 -14.86
C VAL A 33 -8.84 25.26 -15.74
N TYR A 34 -9.58 24.35 -15.12
CA TYR A 34 -10.57 23.53 -15.83
C TYR A 34 -11.66 24.37 -16.50
N MET A 35 -12.21 25.37 -15.79
CA MET A 35 -13.22 26.30 -16.32
C MET A 35 -12.66 27.14 -17.48
N GLY A 36 -11.41 27.61 -17.36
CA GLY A 36 -10.70 28.33 -18.44
C GLY A 36 -10.53 27.47 -19.69
N GLY A 37 -10.08 26.21 -19.51
CA GLY A 37 -9.97 25.24 -20.60
C GLY A 37 -11.32 24.89 -21.24
N LEU A 38 -12.37 24.76 -20.44
CA LEU A 38 -13.73 24.56 -20.92
C LEU A 38 -14.21 25.78 -21.74
N TYR A 39 -13.92 26.99 -21.26
CA TYR A 39 -14.26 28.23 -21.99
C TYR A 39 -13.53 28.31 -23.33
N ALA A 40 -12.23 28.06 -23.36
CA ALA A 40 -11.41 28.08 -24.57
C ALA A 40 -11.80 26.98 -25.58
N GLY A 41 -12.16 25.78 -25.08
CA GLY A 41 -12.52 24.63 -25.91
C GLY A 41 -13.92 24.69 -26.52
N LEU A 42 -14.81 25.56 -26.01
CA LEU A 42 -16.13 25.80 -26.56
C LEU A 42 -16.04 26.87 -27.65
N ARG A 43 -15.81 26.45 -28.90
CA ARG A 43 -15.74 27.37 -30.04
C ARG A 43 -16.97 28.29 -30.09
N PRO A 44 -16.81 29.62 -30.26
CA PRO A 44 -17.92 30.59 -30.18
C PRO A 44 -19.04 30.32 -31.18
N HIS A 45 -18.74 29.70 -32.33
CA HIS A 45 -19.66 29.49 -33.43
C HIS A 45 -20.53 28.24 -33.34
N LEU A 46 -20.32 27.34 -32.35
CA LEU A 46 -21.01 26.05 -32.27
C LEU A 46 -22.15 25.98 -31.24
N LEU A 47 -22.26 26.98 -30.37
CA LEU A 47 -23.29 26.98 -29.31
C LEU A 47 -23.90 28.36 -29.12
N CYS A 48 -25.25 28.42 -29.08
CA CYS A 48 -25.98 29.59 -28.64
C CYS A 48 -25.44 30.04 -27.26
N THR A 49 -25.32 31.34 -27.04
CA THR A 49 -24.83 31.94 -25.79
C THR A 49 -25.59 31.45 -24.54
N VAL A 50 -26.89 31.16 -24.68
CA VAL A 50 -27.74 30.61 -23.60
C VAL A 50 -27.34 29.20 -23.21
N GLN A 51 -27.04 28.30 -24.20
CA GLN A 51 -26.60 26.95 -23.92
C GLN A 51 -25.23 26.93 -23.27
N ARG A 52 -24.35 27.84 -23.66
CA ARG A 52 -23.03 28.00 -23.04
C ARG A 52 -23.15 28.43 -21.58
N ARG A 53 -23.97 29.44 -21.29
CA ARG A 53 -24.26 29.89 -19.90
C ARG A 53 -24.85 28.77 -19.04
N LYS A 54 -25.84 28.03 -19.56
CA LYS A 54 -26.43 26.87 -18.85
C LYS A 54 -25.37 25.81 -18.50
N ARG A 55 -24.44 25.50 -19.42
CA ARG A 55 -23.36 24.54 -19.14
C ARG A 55 -22.42 25.03 -18.04
N PHE A 56 -21.98 26.28 -18.08
CA PHE A 56 -21.15 26.86 -17.05
C PHE A 56 -21.86 26.82 -15.70
N LEU A 57 -23.14 27.17 -15.64
CA LEU A 57 -23.94 27.11 -14.42
C LEU A 57 -24.01 25.66 -13.87
N CYS A 58 -24.31 24.67 -14.71
CA CYS A 58 -24.34 23.27 -14.27
C CYS A 58 -23.00 22.79 -13.74
N VAL A 59 -21.89 23.15 -14.37
CA VAL A 59 -20.54 22.79 -13.94
C VAL A 59 -20.18 23.47 -12.63
N THR A 60 -20.52 24.75 -12.46
CA THR A 60 -20.30 25.47 -11.20
C THR A 60 -21.14 24.92 -10.06
N LEU A 61 -22.43 24.61 -10.30
CA LEU A 61 -23.30 23.98 -9.32
C LEU A 61 -22.78 22.60 -8.91
N ALA A 62 -22.27 21.81 -9.85
CA ALA A 62 -21.68 20.51 -9.55
C ALA A 62 -20.44 20.63 -8.65
N PHE A 63 -19.58 21.63 -8.89
CA PHE A 63 -18.44 21.92 -8.03
C PHE A 63 -18.90 22.28 -6.61
N LEU A 64 -19.89 23.17 -6.47
CA LEU A 64 -20.43 23.57 -5.19
C LEU A 64 -21.08 22.37 -4.45
N CYS A 65 -21.86 21.55 -5.17
CA CYS A 65 -22.40 20.33 -4.58
C CYS A 65 -21.31 19.37 -4.09
N GLY A 66 -20.26 19.19 -4.87
CA GLY A 66 -19.10 18.39 -4.44
C GLY A 66 -18.41 18.95 -3.21
N SER A 67 -18.24 20.28 -3.16
CA SER A 67 -17.68 20.99 -2.01
C SER A 67 -18.50 20.76 -0.73
N VAL A 68 -19.82 20.91 -0.82
CA VAL A 68 -20.72 20.67 0.32
C VAL A 68 -20.64 19.22 0.79
N VAL A 69 -20.61 18.26 -0.13
CA VAL A 69 -20.47 16.83 0.21
C VAL A 69 -19.13 16.55 0.91
N GLY A 70 -18.05 17.14 0.41
CA GLY A 70 -16.71 17.03 1.01
C GLY A 70 -16.66 17.66 2.41
N GLU A 71 -17.21 18.87 2.57
CA GLU A 71 -17.24 19.59 3.84
C GLU A 71 -18.02 18.82 4.91
N ILE A 72 -19.25 18.38 4.60
CA ILE A 72 -20.07 17.58 5.51
C ILE A 72 -19.34 16.31 5.96
N ALA A 73 -18.67 15.63 5.04
CA ALA A 73 -17.92 14.42 5.37
C ALA A 73 -16.74 14.70 6.31
N VAL A 74 -15.99 15.76 6.03
CA VAL A 74 -14.85 16.16 6.89
C VAL A 74 -15.34 16.61 8.28
N GLN A 75 -16.44 17.32 8.34
CA GLN A 75 -17.02 17.76 9.62
C GLN A 75 -17.49 16.56 10.47
N ARG A 76 -18.23 15.62 9.85
CA ARG A 76 -18.60 14.36 10.51
C ARG A 76 -17.39 13.55 10.98
N GLN A 77 -16.35 13.49 10.16
CA GLN A 77 -15.12 12.79 10.54
C GLN A 77 -14.44 13.45 11.75
N LYS A 78 -14.39 14.79 11.81
CA LYS A 78 -13.83 15.53 12.96
C LYS A 78 -14.63 15.24 14.24
N GLU A 79 -15.95 15.24 14.17
CA GLU A 79 -16.83 14.91 15.30
C GLU A 79 -16.60 13.45 15.76
N GLN A 80 -16.59 12.51 14.83
CA GLN A 80 -16.28 11.11 15.14
C GLN A 80 -14.87 10.97 15.72
N HIS A 81 -13.89 11.68 15.18
CA HIS A 81 -12.50 11.58 15.61
C HIS A 81 -12.30 12.07 17.05
N SER A 82 -12.98 13.16 17.45
CA SER A 82 -12.92 13.67 18.83
C SER A 82 -13.46 12.64 19.84
N PHE A 83 -14.41 11.81 19.41
CA PHE A 83 -14.95 10.72 20.21
C PHE A 83 -14.02 9.49 20.22
N LEU A 84 -13.48 9.13 19.07
CA LEU A 84 -12.72 7.89 18.86
C LEU A 84 -11.25 7.96 19.30
N GLN A 85 -10.69 9.15 19.50
CA GLN A 85 -9.31 9.32 19.97
C GLN A 85 -9.09 9.04 21.48
N LYS A 86 -10.17 8.98 22.24
CA LYS A 86 -10.08 8.71 23.68
C LYS A 86 -10.04 7.19 23.87
N ASP A 87 -8.94 6.71 24.42
CA ASP A 87 -8.77 5.32 24.85
C ASP A 87 -9.74 5.05 26.01
N ARG A 88 -10.89 4.46 25.71
CA ARG A 88 -11.98 4.25 26.66
C ARG A 88 -12.84 3.05 26.28
N GLU A 89 -13.49 2.50 27.29
CA GLU A 89 -14.50 1.48 27.12
C GLU A 89 -15.84 2.10 26.74
N VAL A 90 -16.49 1.53 25.72
CA VAL A 90 -17.80 1.99 25.22
C VAL A 90 -18.75 0.82 25.03
N GLN A 91 -20.03 1.11 25.18
CA GLN A 91 -21.07 0.20 24.72
C GLN A 91 -21.20 0.30 23.21
N PHE A 92 -21.32 -0.83 22.53
CA PHE A 92 -21.52 -0.89 21.10
C PHE A 92 -22.68 -1.78 20.68
N GLN A 93 -23.31 -1.41 19.59
CA GLN A 93 -24.26 -2.24 18.85
C GLN A 93 -23.92 -2.18 17.37
N GLY A 94 -23.84 -3.33 16.69
CA GLY A 94 -23.56 -3.37 15.26
C GLY A 94 -23.84 -4.73 14.64
N GLU A 95 -24.14 -4.77 13.33
CA GLU A 95 -24.41 -5.99 12.56
C GLU A 95 -23.14 -6.46 11.84
N ILE A 96 -22.78 -7.73 11.99
CA ILE A 96 -21.68 -8.36 11.26
C ILE A 96 -22.06 -8.40 9.76
N TYR A 97 -21.33 -7.67 8.92
CA TYR A 97 -21.58 -7.72 7.49
C TYR A 97 -20.48 -8.40 6.67
N LYS A 98 -19.32 -8.60 7.29
CA LYS A 98 -18.17 -9.25 6.65
C LYS A 98 -17.27 -9.86 7.72
N LYS A 99 -16.72 -11.03 7.42
CA LYS A 99 -15.69 -11.72 8.18
C LYS A 99 -14.42 -11.80 7.35
N GLU A 100 -13.27 -11.72 7.98
CA GLU A 100 -11.95 -11.99 7.42
C GLU A 100 -11.12 -12.71 8.46
N SER A 101 -10.18 -13.55 8.04
CA SER A 101 -9.12 -14.06 8.92
C SER A 101 -7.84 -13.27 8.66
N LYS A 102 -7.17 -12.83 9.71
CA LYS A 102 -5.86 -12.17 9.63
C LYS A 102 -4.91 -12.81 10.62
N ALA A 103 -3.82 -13.39 10.11
CA ALA A 103 -2.83 -14.08 10.93
C ALA A 103 -3.49 -15.03 11.97
N GLU A 104 -4.42 -15.86 11.47
CA GLU A 104 -5.21 -16.84 12.25
C GLU A 104 -6.21 -16.23 13.25
N GLN A 105 -6.33 -14.91 13.33
CA GLN A 105 -7.33 -14.25 14.17
C GLN A 105 -8.55 -13.86 13.34
N PRO A 106 -9.77 -14.17 13.79
CA PRO A 106 -10.99 -13.74 13.14
C PRO A 106 -11.16 -12.22 13.28
N VAL A 107 -11.60 -11.59 12.20
CA VAL A 107 -11.85 -10.15 12.14
C VAL A 107 -13.25 -9.91 11.60
N TYR A 108 -14.09 -9.30 12.41
CA TYR A 108 -15.47 -8.98 12.03
C TYR A 108 -15.59 -7.51 11.67
N TYR A 109 -16.22 -7.24 10.54
CA TYR A 109 -16.60 -5.89 10.16
C TYR A 109 -18.07 -5.69 10.53
N LEU A 110 -18.32 -4.76 11.44
CA LEU A 110 -19.65 -4.36 11.88
C LEU A 110 -20.12 -3.15 11.07
N ARG A 111 -21.38 -3.12 10.69
CA ARG A 111 -22.02 -1.96 10.04
C ARG A 111 -23.13 -1.38 10.90
N ASP A 112 -23.55 -0.16 10.54
CA ASP A 112 -24.60 0.58 11.22
C ASP A 112 -24.34 0.64 12.75
N VAL A 113 -23.08 0.92 13.09
CA VAL A 113 -22.60 0.81 14.46
C VAL A 113 -22.99 2.03 15.25
N ILE A 114 -23.55 1.78 16.42
CA ILE A 114 -23.86 2.77 17.43
C ILE A 114 -22.87 2.57 18.59
N LEU A 115 -22.07 3.58 18.86
CA LEU A 115 -21.21 3.63 20.04
C LEU A 115 -21.82 4.57 21.05
N GLN A 116 -21.86 4.16 22.31
CA GLN A 116 -22.40 4.94 23.42
C GLN A 116 -21.45 4.92 24.60
N ASP A 117 -21.10 6.10 25.06
CA ASP A 117 -20.48 6.34 26.36
C ASP A 117 -21.52 6.98 27.28
N GLN A 118 -21.19 7.14 28.56
CA GLN A 118 -22.11 7.67 29.59
C GLN A 118 -22.78 9.02 29.21
N LYS A 119 -22.15 9.78 28.30
CA LYS A 119 -22.60 11.14 27.95
C LYS A 119 -22.89 11.38 26.47
N GLU A 120 -22.35 10.56 25.58
CA GLU A 120 -22.38 10.81 24.15
C GLU A 120 -22.72 9.53 23.36
N GLN A 121 -23.48 9.69 22.28
CA GLN A 121 -23.79 8.60 21.35
C GLN A 121 -23.36 9.01 19.95
N ILE A 122 -22.62 8.12 19.25
CA ILE A 122 -22.16 8.37 17.89
C ILE A 122 -22.51 7.19 17.00
N LYS A 123 -22.91 7.52 15.75
CA LYS A 123 -23.12 6.53 14.69
C LYS A 123 -21.91 6.46 13.78
N CYS A 124 -21.40 5.25 13.58
CA CYS A 124 -20.34 4.96 12.64
C CYS A 124 -20.85 4.06 11.50
N SER A 125 -20.37 4.28 10.29
CA SER A 125 -20.76 3.46 9.13
C SER A 125 -20.29 2.02 9.26
N SER A 126 -19.05 1.84 9.69
CA SER A 126 -18.45 0.53 9.94
C SER A 126 -17.32 0.64 10.96
N ILE A 127 -17.13 -0.45 11.73
CA ILE A 127 -16.04 -0.63 12.71
C ILE A 127 -15.53 -2.07 12.60
N ILE A 128 -14.27 -2.29 12.95
CA ILE A 128 -13.66 -3.60 13.06
C ILE A 128 -13.77 -4.09 14.50
N LEU A 129 -14.09 -5.36 14.66
CA LEU A 129 -14.11 -6.07 15.94
C LEU A 129 -13.21 -7.30 15.84
N TYR A 130 -12.40 -7.53 16.88
CA TYR A 130 -11.64 -8.75 17.07
C TYR A 130 -12.38 -9.62 18.09
N PRO A 131 -13.09 -10.67 17.66
CA PRO A 131 -13.80 -11.55 18.57
C PRO A 131 -12.84 -12.63 19.12
N ASP A 132 -13.21 -13.22 20.25
CA ASP A 132 -12.46 -14.33 20.87
C ASP A 132 -12.66 -15.66 20.13
N SER A 133 -13.78 -15.83 19.40
CA SER A 133 -14.10 -17.02 18.61
C SER A 133 -14.78 -16.67 17.28
N ASP A 134 -14.70 -17.58 16.30
CA ASP A 134 -15.30 -17.41 14.96
C ASP A 134 -16.63 -18.17 14.76
N ASP A 135 -17.43 -18.34 15.80
CA ASP A 135 -18.64 -19.19 15.80
C ASP A 135 -19.89 -18.49 15.23
N ASP A 136 -19.84 -17.18 15.00
CA ASP A 136 -21.03 -16.41 14.68
C ASP A 136 -21.25 -16.21 13.17
N THR A 137 -22.51 -16.16 12.75
CA THR A 137 -22.89 -16.00 11.35
C THR A 137 -22.96 -14.52 10.92
N ILE A 138 -22.72 -14.26 9.62
CA ILE A 138 -22.94 -12.94 9.02
C ILE A 138 -24.38 -12.49 9.25
N GLY A 139 -24.53 -11.21 9.63
CA GLY A 139 -25.82 -10.58 9.90
C GLY A 139 -26.24 -10.63 11.38
N THR A 140 -25.52 -11.37 12.23
CA THR A 140 -25.74 -11.33 13.67
C THR A 140 -25.45 -9.91 14.19
N ILE A 141 -26.36 -9.39 15.01
CA ILE A 141 -26.19 -8.10 15.68
C ILE A 141 -25.60 -8.35 17.06
N TYR A 142 -24.45 -7.74 17.30
CA TYR A 142 -23.76 -7.72 18.57
C TYR A 142 -24.14 -6.51 19.40
N ILE A 143 -24.36 -6.73 20.68
CA ILE A 143 -24.49 -5.70 21.72
C ILE A 143 -23.52 -6.07 22.84
N GLY A 144 -22.64 -5.16 23.18
CA GLY A 144 -21.59 -5.42 24.16
C GLY A 144 -20.83 -4.19 24.59
N THR A 145 -19.74 -4.41 25.31
CA THR A 145 -18.76 -3.37 25.68
C THR A 145 -17.42 -3.72 25.05
N ALA A 146 -16.65 -2.73 24.65
CA ALA A 146 -15.34 -2.90 24.08
C ALA A 146 -14.49 -1.64 24.23
N LYS A 147 -13.17 -1.81 24.13
CA LYS A 147 -12.21 -0.73 24.11
C LYS A 147 -12.04 -0.20 22.69
N ILE A 148 -12.12 1.13 22.51
CA ILE A 148 -11.85 1.77 21.21
C ILE A 148 -10.35 1.90 21.03
N THR A 149 -9.84 1.38 19.90
CA THR A 149 -8.46 1.61 19.48
C THR A 149 -8.45 2.32 18.12
N PRO A 150 -7.91 3.55 18.04
CA PRO A 150 -7.83 4.30 16.79
C PRO A 150 -6.81 3.68 15.83
N PHE A 151 -7.03 3.85 14.53
CA PHE A 151 -6.07 3.43 13.51
C PHE A 151 -4.80 4.28 13.52
N ARG A 152 -3.67 3.64 13.30
CA ARG A 152 -2.36 4.28 13.30
C ARG A 152 -2.12 5.05 12.00
N GLN A 153 -1.52 6.23 12.10
CA GLN A 153 -1.00 6.96 10.95
C GLN A 153 0.38 6.45 10.55
N ALA A 154 0.76 6.65 9.27
CA ALA A 154 2.10 6.35 8.82
C ALA A 154 3.13 7.20 9.57
N ARG A 155 4.03 6.55 10.29
CA ARG A 155 5.00 7.21 11.17
C ARG A 155 6.29 7.61 10.44
N ASN A 156 6.60 6.96 9.31
CA ASN A 156 7.71 7.30 8.43
C ASN A 156 7.23 7.56 7.01
N ASP A 157 8.03 8.27 6.23
CA ASP A 157 7.79 8.42 4.80
C ASP A 157 7.79 7.06 4.11
N GLY A 158 6.86 6.88 3.18
CA GLY A 158 6.74 5.60 2.46
C GLY A 158 5.99 4.50 3.19
N ASN A 159 5.76 4.62 4.49
CA ASN A 159 5.03 3.60 5.26
C ASN A 159 3.55 3.56 4.91
N PHE A 160 2.93 2.41 5.15
CA PHE A 160 1.50 2.22 5.01
C PHE A 160 0.74 3.04 6.06
N ASP A 161 -0.24 3.82 5.62
CA ASP A 161 -1.12 4.60 6.48
C ASP A 161 -2.42 3.83 6.74
N GLU A 162 -2.48 3.17 7.88
CA GLU A 162 -3.63 2.38 8.29
C GLU A 162 -4.89 3.23 8.41
N LYS A 163 -4.77 4.44 8.97
CA LYS A 163 -5.88 5.37 9.14
C LYS A 163 -6.49 5.76 7.78
N ILE A 164 -5.67 6.21 6.84
CA ILE A 164 -6.14 6.56 5.48
C ILE A 164 -6.80 5.36 4.81
N TYR A 165 -6.21 4.18 4.94
CA TYR A 165 -6.75 2.96 4.33
C TYR A 165 -8.14 2.62 4.87
N TYR A 166 -8.33 2.54 6.19
CA TYR A 166 -9.61 2.16 6.77
C TYR A 166 -10.68 3.25 6.64
N GLU A 167 -10.34 4.51 6.88
CA GLU A 167 -11.26 5.64 6.71
C GLU A 167 -11.73 5.77 5.25
N SER A 168 -10.85 5.55 4.30
CA SER A 168 -11.21 5.56 2.87
C SER A 168 -12.13 4.41 2.47
N ASN A 169 -12.15 3.32 3.24
CA ASN A 169 -13.11 2.22 3.11
C ASN A 169 -14.37 2.42 3.96
N GLY A 170 -14.49 3.52 4.70
CA GLY A 170 -15.64 3.85 5.55
C GLY A 170 -15.62 3.15 6.92
N VAL A 171 -14.47 2.66 7.35
CA VAL A 171 -14.25 2.05 8.67
C VAL A 171 -13.66 3.09 9.60
N ALA A 172 -14.32 3.36 10.75
CA ALA A 172 -13.99 4.48 11.62
C ALA A 172 -12.93 4.15 12.69
N ALA A 173 -12.98 2.96 13.28
CA ALA A 173 -12.07 2.52 14.34
C ALA A 173 -12.04 0.98 14.44
N ARG A 174 -11.29 0.46 15.40
CA ARG A 174 -11.35 -0.93 15.82
C ARG A 174 -11.81 -1.04 17.27
N LEU A 175 -12.46 -2.14 17.60
CA LEU A 175 -12.85 -2.53 18.93
C LEU A 175 -11.98 -3.72 19.35
N GLU A 176 -11.33 -3.58 20.50
CA GLU A 176 -10.51 -4.61 21.13
C GLU A 176 -11.10 -4.97 22.50
N ASP A 177 -10.75 -6.10 23.06
CA ASP A 177 -11.23 -6.57 24.38
C ASP A 177 -12.76 -6.55 24.50
N ALA A 178 -13.46 -7.11 23.51
CA ALA A 178 -14.90 -6.99 23.41
C ALA A 178 -15.63 -8.02 24.26
N ALA A 179 -16.38 -7.58 25.27
CA ALA A 179 -17.33 -8.40 26.01
C ALA A 179 -18.73 -8.32 25.34
N ILE A 180 -19.17 -9.44 24.74
CA ILE A 180 -20.45 -9.53 24.05
C ILE A 180 -21.55 -9.93 25.05
N HIS A 181 -22.51 -9.05 25.34
CA HIS A 181 -23.59 -9.27 26.28
C HIS A 181 -24.83 -9.91 25.63
N LYS A 182 -25.08 -9.58 24.34
CA LYS A 182 -26.26 -10.06 23.64
C LYS A 182 -25.96 -10.26 22.15
N LYS A 183 -26.42 -11.40 21.62
CA LYS A 183 -26.39 -11.72 20.19
C LYS A 183 -27.83 -11.79 19.67
N ILE A 184 -28.15 -11.10 18.60
CA ILE A 184 -29.45 -11.10 17.95
C ILE A 184 -29.26 -11.72 16.56
N PRO A 185 -29.90 -12.84 16.24
CA PRO A 185 -29.73 -13.50 14.94
C PRO A 185 -30.19 -12.61 13.79
N SER A 186 -29.54 -12.76 12.65
CA SER A 186 -29.84 -12.00 11.44
C SER A 186 -31.25 -12.26 10.90
N ARG A 187 -31.83 -11.21 10.31
CA ARG A 187 -33.04 -11.32 9.49
C ARG A 187 -32.74 -11.39 7.98
N CYS A 188 -31.51 -11.24 7.57
CA CYS A 188 -31.12 -11.14 6.16
C CYS A 188 -30.71 -12.52 5.59
N TYR A 189 -31.70 -13.37 5.32
CA TYR A 189 -31.50 -14.73 4.80
C TYR A 189 -30.59 -14.80 3.55
N VAL A 190 -30.74 -13.84 2.62
CA VAL A 190 -29.94 -13.83 1.38
C VAL A 190 -28.44 -13.73 1.64
N ARG A 191 -28.01 -12.89 2.60
CA ARG A 191 -26.58 -12.75 2.92
C ARG A 191 -26.01 -13.99 3.57
N ILE A 192 -26.77 -14.59 4.48
CA ILE A 192 -26.37 -15.83 5.15
C ILE A 192 -26.15 -16.91 4.10
N LYS A 193 -27.10 -17.10 3.19
CA LYS A 193 -27.02 -18.13 2.14
C LYS A 193 -25.89 -17.86 1.13
N LEU A 194 -25.61 -16.61 0.80
CA LEU A 194 -24.46 -16.27 -0.05
C LEU A 194 -23.12 -16.54 0.65
N TYR A 195 -23.04 -16.31 1.95
CA TYR A 195 -21.85 -16.61 2.74
C TYR A 195 -21.65 -18.12 2.87
N GLU A 196 -22.72 -18.88 3.22
CA GLU A 196 -22.65 -20.35 3.25
C GLU A 196 -22.22 -20.92 1.89
N LEU A 197 -22.79 -20.41 0.79
CA LEU A 197 -22.37 -20.81 -0.56
C LEU A 197 -20.90 -20.49 -0.83
N GLN A 198 -20.41 -19.31 -0.39
CA GLN A 198 -19.00 -18.92 -0.52
C GLN A 198 -18.09 -19.90 0.21
N GLN A 199 -18.42 -20.26 1.48
CA GLN A 199 -17.65 -21.22 2.29
C GLN A 199 -17.69 -22.63 1.66
N ASN A 200 -18.86 -23.11 1.27
CA ASN A 200 -18.98 -24.42 0.61
C ASN A 200 -18.15 -24.51 -0.68
N ILE A 201 -18.08 -23.43 -1.45
CA ILE A 201 -17.22 -23.38 -2.65
C ILE A 201 -15.74 -23.36 -2.23
N ALA A 202 -15.37 -22.65 -1.17
CA ALA A 202 -14.01 -22.64 -0.64
C ALA A 202 -13.57 -24.03 -0.17
N ASP A 203 -14.46 -24.78 0.51
CA ASP A 203 -14.24 -26.16 0.92
C ASP A 203 -14.00 -27.09 -0.28
N VAL A 204 -14.76 -26.92 -1.39
CA VAL A 204 -14.52 -27.65 -2.64
C VAL A 204 -13.10 -27.35 -3.16
N TYR A 205 -12.67 -26.08 -3.14
CA TYR A 205 -11.29 -25.74 -3.58
C TYR A 205 -10.25 -26.42 -2.68
N GLY A 206 -10.44 -26.42 -1.36
CA GLY A 206 -9.56 -27.12 -0.41
C GLY A 206 -9.48 -28.62 -0.62
N GLN A 207 -10.54 -29.26 -1.13
CA GLN A 207 -10.55 -30.71 -1.44
C GLN A 207 -9.75 -31.06 -2.70
N TYR A 208 -9.79 -30.22 -3.73
CA TYR A 208 -9.27 -30.56 -5.06
C TYR A 208 -7.96 -29.86 -5.42
N LEU A 209 -7.54 -28.84 -4.69
CA LEU A 209 -6.32 -28.07 -4.96
C LEU A 209 -5.37 -28.14 -3.74
N PHE A 210 -4.07 -27.96 -3.98
CA PHE A 210 -3.09 -27.80 -2.92
C PHE A 210 -3.36 -26.51 -2.13
N GLY A 211 -2.92 -26.47 -0.85
CA GLY A 211 -3.27 -25.37 0.07
C GLY A 211 -3.02 -23.97 -0.48
N GLU A 212 -1.83 -23.71 -1.03
CA GLU A 212 -1.47 -22.41 -1.61
C GLU A 212 -2.35 -22.05 -2.81
N GLU A 213 -2.55 -22.98 -3.73
CA GLU A 213 -3.38 -22.79 -4.92
C GLU A 213 -4.86 -22.58 -4.57
N SER A 214 -5.36 -23.30 -3.55
CA SER A 214 -6.70 -23.12 -3.01
C SER A 214 -6.88 -21.69 -2.51
N GLY A 215 -5.95 -21.18 -1.70
CA GLY A 215 -5.97 -19.81 -1.19
C GLY A 215 -5.96 -18.75 -2.31
N VAL A 216 -5.16 -18.98 -3.36
CA VAL A 216 -5.14 -18.10 -4.54
C VAL A 216 -6.48 -18.11 -5.27
N LEU A 217 -7.06 -19.30 -5.53
CA LEU A 217 -8.36 -19.40 -6.23
C LEU A 217 -9.50 -18.82 -5.40
N GLN A 218 -9.52 -19.03 -4.07
CA GLN A 218 -10.47 -18.39 -3.15
C GLN A 218 -10.38 -16.87 -3.25
N THR A 219 -9.16 -16.33 -3.23
CA THR A 219 -8.93 -14.89 -3.37
C THR A 219 -9.41 -14.35 -4.73
N LEU A 220 -9.14 -15.06 -5.82
CA LEU A 220 -9.49 -14.67 -7.18
C LEU A 220 -10.99 -14.76 -7.46
N ALA A 221 -11.63 -15.87 -7.09
CA ALA A 221 -13.01 -16.17 -7.46
C ALA A 221 -14.01 -15.71 -6.39
N LEU A 222 -13.69 -15.82 -5.12
CA LEU A 222 -14.58 -15.56 -3.99
C LEU A 222 -14.26 -14.26 -3.24
N GLY A 223 -13.05 -13.69 -3.42
CA GLY A 223 -12.60 -12.50 -2.70
C GLY A 223 -12.16 -12.77 -1.27
N GLU A 224 -12.06 -14.04 -0.88
CA GLU A 224 -11.58 -14.47 0.43
C GLU A 224 -10.06 -14.46 0.43
N LYS A 225 -9.46 -13.88 1.48
CA LYS A 225 -8.01 -13.68 1.56
C LYS A 225 -7.37 -14.37 2.77
N GLY A 226 -8.16 -15.02 3.59
CA GLY A 226 -7.70 -15.65 4.81
C GLY A 226 -6.66 -16.73 4.58
N GLU A 227 -6.90 -17.55 3.55
CA GLU A 227 -6.06 -18.70 3.21
C GLU A 227 -4.94 -18.34 2.19
N LEU A 228 -4.79 -17.07 1.85
CA LEU A 228 -3.74 -16.65 0.92
C LEU A 228 -2.40 -16.57 1.63
N ASP A 229 -1.49 -17.45 1.25
CA ASP A 229 -0.12 -17.47 1.74
C ASP A 229 0.59 -16.13 1.52
N THR A 230 1.40 -15.71 2.52
CA THR A 230 2.09 -14.41 2.52
C THR A 230 3.17 -14.35 1.45
N ASP A 231 3.88 -15.46 1.18
CA ASP A 231 4.98 -15.54 0.22
C ASP A 231 4.42 -15.55 -1.21
N VAL A 232 3.33 -16.29 -1.44
CA VAL A 232 2.60 -16.26 -2.71
C VAL A 232 2.04 -14.86 -2.98
N ARG A 233 1.48 -14.19 -1.98
CA ARG A 233 1.03 -12.79 -2.10
C ARG A 233 2.17 -11.86 -2.46
N ALA A 234 3.33 -12.01 -1.81
CA ALA A 234 4.54 -11.23 -2.09
C ALA A 234 5.05 -11.50 -3.51
N LEU A 235 5.09 -12.77 -3.94
CA LEU A 235 5.47 -13.19 -5.30
C LEU A 235 4.63 -12.47 -6.36
N TYR A 236 3.29 -12.52 -6.23
CA TYR A 236 2.37 -11.84 -7.17
C TYR A 236 2.54 -10.31 -7.14
N GLN A 237 2.79 -9.75 -5.97
CA GLN A 237 3.04 -8.31 -5.83
C GLN A 237 4.34 -7.90 -6.52
N MET A 238 5.41 -8.63 -6.28
CA MET A 238 6.73 -8.37 -6.87
C MET A 238 6.74 -8.55 -8.40
N ALA A 239 5.98 -9.52 -8.92
CA ALA A 239 5.79 -9.74 -10.35
C ALA A 239 4.86 -8.71 -11.03
N GLY A 240 4.18 -7.84 -10.26
CA GLY A 240 3.23 -6.85 -10.77
C GLY A 240 1.85 -7.43 -11.12
N LEU A 241 1.49 -8.56 -10.51
CA LEU A 241 0.24 -9.27 -10.70
C LEU A 241 -0.78 -9.04 -9.56
N SER A 242 -0.49 -8.17 -8.58
CA SER A 242 -1.38 -7.91 -7.42
C SER A 242 -2.83 -7.59 -7.82
N HIS A 243 -3.03 -6.99 -8.99
CA HIS A 243 -4.36 -6.64 -9.49
C HIS A 243 -5.18 -7.87 -9.91
N ILE A 244 -4.55 -9.02 -10.14
CA ILE A 244 -5.20 -10.30 -10.40
C ILE A 244 -5.78 -10.85 -9.08
N LEU A 245 -5.05 -10.75 -7.96
CA LEU A 245 -5.49 -11.19 -6.63
C LEU A 245 -6.64 -10.35 -6.05
N ALA A 246 -6.96 -9.22 -6.64
CA ALA A 246 -8.11 -8.41 -6.24
C ALA A 246 -9.27 -8.61 -7.20
N ILE A 247 -10.49 -8.84 -6.68
CA ILE A 247 -11.67 -8.87 -7.55
C ILE A 247 -11.80 -7.55 -8.28
N SER A 248 -11.59 -7.62 -9.58
CA SER A 248 -11.49 -6.46 -10.47
C SER A 248 -12.74 -6.30 -11.33
N GLY A 249 -12.83 -5.16 -12.01
CA GLY A 249 -13.87 -4.96 -13.02
C GLY A 249 -13.82 -5.98 -14.16
N LEU A 250 -12.67 -6.61 -14.41
CA LEU A 250 -12.53 -7.67 -15.40
C LEU A 250 -13.31 -8.93 -14.96
N HIS A 251 -13.19 -9.34 -13.68
CA HIS A 251 -13.92 -10.48 -13.11
C HIS A 251 -15.42 -10.31 -13.29
N ILE A 252 -15.96 -9.17 -12.85
CA ILE A 252 -17.38 -8.83 -12.97
C ILE A 252 -17.81 -8.79 -14.45
N SER A 253 -16.99 -8.22 -15.32
CA SER A 253 -17.30 -8.13 -16.75
C SER A 253 -17.26 -9.48 -17.44
N VAL A 254 -16.31 -10.34 -17.12
CA VAL A 254 -16.18 -11.70 -17.70
C VAL A 254 -17.39 -12.53 -17.29
N VAL A 255 -17.68 -12.62 -15.99
CA VAL A 255 -18.81 -13.40 -15.45
C VAL A 255 -20.13 -12.85 -15.98
N GLY A 256 -20.37 -11.55 -15.82
CA GLY A 256 -21.63 -10.91 -16.22
C GLY A 256 -21.89 -11.00 -17.73
N MET A 257 -20.85 -10.77 -18.54
CA MET A 257 -20.98 -10.87 -19.99
C MET A 257 -21.16 -12.31 -20.46
N ALA A 258 -20.51 -13.29 -19.84
CA ALA A 258 -20.72 -14.71 -20.13
C ALA A 258 -22.16 -15.11 -19.86
N ILE A 259 -22.70 -14.78 -18.68
CA ILE A 259 -24.10 -15.03 -18.29
C ILE A 259 -25.04 -14.36 -19.28
N TYR A 260 -24.90 -13.05 -19.50
CA TYR A 260 -25.78 -12.30 -20.41
C TYR A 260 -25.80 -12.89 -21.83
N ARG A 261 -24.63 -13.20 -22.41
CA ARG A 261 -24.51 -13.80 -23.74
C ARG A 261 -25.14 -15.20 -23.83
N LEU A 262 -24.96 -16.01 -22.76
CA LEU A 262 -25.56 -17.34 -22.68
C LEU A 262 -27.08 -17.25 -22.69
N LEU A 263 -27.68 -16.38 -21.86
CA LEU A 263 -29.10 -16.14 -21.78
C LEU A 263 -29.67 -15.65 -23.13
N ARG A 264 -28.96 -14.74 -23.78
CA ARG A 264 -29.31 -14.23 -25.11
C ARG A 264 -29.24 -15.33 -26.18
N LYS A 265 -28.21 -16.20 -26.12
CA LYS A 265 -28.13 -17.36 -27.04
C LYS A 265 -29.27 -18.39 -26.83
N ARG A 266 -29.80 -18.47 -25.60
CA ARG A 266 -30.95 -19.29 -25.26
C ARG A 266 -32.29 -18.66 -25.66
N GLY A 267 -32.28 -17.52 -26.36
CA GLY A 267 -33.49 -16.86 -26.87
C GLY A 267 -34.21 -15.93 -25.89
N MET A 268 -33.65 -15.68 -24.70
CA MET A 268 -34.27 -14.74 -23.77
C MET A 268 -34.30 -13.32 -24.36
N SER A 269 -35.33 -12.53 -24.03
CA SER A 269 -35.45 -11.13 -24.42
C SER A 269 -34.30 -10.28 -23.86
N PHE A 270 -34.02 -9.10 -24.45
CA PHE A 270 -33.01 -8.19 -23.95
C PHE A 270 -33.28 -7.78 -22.49
N ILE A 271 -34.52 -7.53 -22.14
CA ILE A 271 -34.95 -7.16 -20.78
C ILE A 271 -34.74 -8.32 -19.82
N GLY A 272 -35.27 -9.51 -20.14
CA GLY A 272 -35.17 -10.70 -19.27
C GLY A 272 -33.72 -11.12 -19.04
N ALA A 273 -32.93 -11.22 -20.11
CA ALA A 273 -31.51 -11.55 -20.00
C ALA A 273 -30.74 -10.46 -19.24
N GLY A 274 -31.08 -9.18 -19.44
CA GLY A 274 -30.46 -8.04 -18.73
C GLY A 274 -30.77 -8.05 -17.23
N MET A 275 -32.06 -8.25 -16.86
CA MET A 275 -32.46 -8.32 -15.45
C MET A 275 -31.82 -9.51 -14.74
N LEU A 276 -31.88 -10.70 -15.31
CA LEU A 276 -31.33 -11.90 -14.66
C LEU A 276 -29.80 -11.80 -14.53
N ALA A 277 -29.10 -11.38 -15.58
CA ALA A 277 -27.64 -11.19 -15.53
C ALA A 277 -27.26 -10.09 -14.53
N GLY A 278 -28.04 -9.01 -14.44
CA GLY A 278 -27.83 -7.94 -13.48
C GLY A 278 -28.01 -8.42 -12.04
N ILE A 279 -29.05 -9.20 -11.75
CA ILE A 279 -29.27 -9.78 -10.41
C ILE A 279 -28.14 -10.75 -10.06
N LEU A 280 -27.76 -11.67 -10.95
CA LEU A 280 -26.68 -12.62 -10.68
C LEU A 280 -25.33 -11.92 -10.43
N VAL A 281 -25.01 -10.88 -11.19
CA VAL A 281 -23.80 -10.08 -10.96
C VAL A 281 -23.86 -9.32 -9.63
N LEU A 282 -25.03 -8.83 -9.23
CA LEU A 282 -25.22 -8.18 -7.93
C LEU A 282 -25.03 -9.17 -6.78
N LEU A 283 -25.61 -10.36 -6.87
CA LEU A 283 -25.45 -11.44 -5.88
C LEU A 283 -23.98 -11.88 -5.79
N TYR A 284 -23.32 -12.05 -6.93
CA TYR A 284 -21.88 -12.34 -6.97
C TYR A 284 -21.05 -11.23 -6.32
N GLY A 285 -21.37 -9.97 -6.58
CA GLY A 285 -20.71 -8.84 -5.92
C GLY A 285 -20.96 -8.80 -4.42
N MET A 286 -22.14 -9.18 -3.95
CA MET A 286 -22.45 -9.29 -2.52
C MET A 286 -21.67 -10.44 -1.87
N MET A 287 -21.61 -11.59 -2.51
CA MET A 287 -20.83 -12.75 -2.06
C MET A 287 -19.35 -12.41 -1.91
N THR A 288 -18.78 -11.63 -2.83
CA THR A 288 -17.36 -11.28 -2.87
C THR A 288 -17.01 -10.01 -2.06
N GLY A 289 -17.90 -9.54 -1.19
CA GLY A 289 -17.69 -8.46 -0.24
C GLY A 289 -17.77 -7.03 -0.78
N MET A 290 -18.30 -6.79 -1.99
CA MET A 290 -18.58 -5.46 -2.56
C MET A 290 -17.39 -4.48 -2.50
N SER A 291 -16.21 -4.94 -2.91
CA SER A 291 -15.02 -4.08 -2.96
C SER A 291 -15.27 -2.81 -3.79
N PRO A 292 -14.49 -1.72 -3.59
CA PRO A 292 -14.64 -0.51 -4.40
C PRO A 292 -14.56 -0.77 -5.91
N SER A 293 -13.68 -1.67 -6.35
CA SER A 293 -13.56 -2.10 -7.75
C SER A 293 -14.80 -2.84 -8.24
N THR A 294 -15.38 -3.70 -7.39
CA THR A 294 -16.62 -4.42 -7.66
C THR A 294 -17.81 -3.46 -7.77
N LYS A 295 -17.98 -2.51 -6.84
CA LYS A 295 -19.04 -1.50 -6.88
C LYS A 295 -19.00 -0.70 -8.19
N ARG A 296 -17.81 -0.18 -8.57
CA ARG A 296 -17.65 0.52 -9.84
C ARG A 296 -18.05 -0.35 -11.03
N ALA A 297 -17.58 -1.61 -11.06
CA ALA A 297 -17.83 -2.52 -12.16
C ALA A 297 -19.34 -2.87 -12.30
N ILE A 298 -20.02 -3.10 -11.18
CA ILE A 298 -21.48 -3.34 -11.18
C ILE A 298 -22.22 -2.13 -11.73
N VAL A 299 -21.89 -0.91 -11.29
CA VAL A 299 -22.52 0.31 -11.81
C VAL A 299 -22.30 0.43 -13.32
N MET A 300 -21.06 0.28 -13.80
CA MET A 300 -20.76 0.35 -15.23
C MET A 300 -21.45 -0.76 -16.03
N TYR A 301 -21.52 -1.98 -15.48
CA TYR A 301 -22.22 -3.10 -16.11
C TYR A 301 -23.73 -2.88 -16.17
N SER A 302 -24.34 -2.29 -15.13
CA SER A 302 -25.75 -1.92 -15.14
C SER A 302 -26.05 -0.90 -16.24
N PHE A 303 -25.19 0.12 -16.43
CA PHE A 303 -25.33 1.05 -17.56
C PHE A 303 -25.19 0.36 -18.93
N TYR A 304 -24.30 -0.63 -19.03
CA TYR A 304 -24.18 -1.45 -20.24
C TYR A 304 -25.48 -2.25 -20.54
N LEU A 305 -26.06 -2.89 -19.51
CA LEU A 305 -27.33 -3.63 -19.68
C LEU A 305 -28.48 -2.69 -20.03
N LEU A 306 -28.61 -1.54 -19.38
CA LEU A 306 -29.63 -0.53 -19.67
C LEU A 306 -29.51 0.01 -21.09
N ALA A 307 -28.30 0.28 -21.57
CA ALA A 307 -28.06 0.69 -22.94
C ALA A 307 -28.55 -0.34 -23.94
N ASN A 308 -28.27 -1.64 -23.70
CA ASN A 308 -28.78 -2.73 -24.56
C ASN A 308 -30.32 -2.87 -24.52
N VAL A 309 -30.92 -2.64 -23.35
CA VAL A 309 -32.40 -2.71 -23.20
C VAL A 309 -33.07 -1.57 -23.95
N TRP A 310 -32.51 -0.38 -23.90
CA TRP A 310 -33.06 0.81 -24.57
C TRP A 310 -32.62 0.99 -26.03
N GLY A 311 -31.76 0.11 -26.52
CA GLY A 311 -31.22 0.19 -27.89
C GLY A 311 -30.23 1.36 -28.09
N GLU A 312 -29.68 1.86 -27.01
CA GLU A 312 -28.73 2.99 -27.01
C GLU A 312 -27.28 2.53 -27.03
N VAL A 313 -26.40 3.41 -27.49
CA VAL A 313 -24.96 3.11 -27.50
C VAL A 313 -24.35 3.31 -26.10
N TYR A 314 -23.78 2.23 -25.56
CA TYR A 314 -23.09 2.29 -24.28
C TYR A 314 -21.90 3.26 -24.31
N ASP A 315 -21.92 4.27 -23.45
CA ASP A 315 -20.81 5.20 -23.24
C ASP A 315 -20.03 4.92 -21.95
N SER A 316 -18.91 4.22 -22.10
CA SER A 316 -18.05 3.82 -20.98
C SER A 316 -17.50 5.01 -20.17
N ALA A 317 -17.26 6.17 -20.81
CA ALA A 317 -16.74 7.34 -20.10
C ALA A 317 -17.80 8.00 -19.21
N SER A 318 -19.05 8.08 -19.68
CA SER A 318 -20.16 8.58 -18.87
C SER A 318 -20.50 7.60 -17.75
N ALA A 319 -20.50 6.30 -18.00
CA ALA A 319 -20.73 5.28 -16.99
C ALA A 319 -19.66 5.29 -15.89
N LEU A 320 -18.37 5.46 -16.27
CA LEU A 320 -17.26 5.64 -15.33
C LEU A 320 -17.47 6.88 -14.44
N MET A 321 -17.91 7.99 -15.04
CA MET A 321 -18.15 9.22 -14.30
C MET A 321 -19.32 9.12 -13.32
N PHE A 322 -20.42 8.46 -13.72
CA PHE A 322 -21.52 8.19 -12.79
C PHE A 322 -21.08 7.31 -11.61
N ALA A 323 -20.26 6.27 -11.88
CA ALA A 323 -19.70 5.46 -10.81
C ALA A 323 -18.81 6.29 -9.86
N ALA A 324 -17.99 7.22 -10.39
CA ALA A 324 -17.15 8.08 -9.59
C ALA A 324 -17.97 9.04 -8.70
N ILE A 325 -18.98 9.71 -9.30
CA ILE A 325 -19.87 10.60 -8.54
C ILE A 325 -20.57 9.82 -7.42
N GLY A 326 -21.15 8.66 -7.74
CA GLY A 326 -21.87 7.85 -6.76
C GLY A 326 -20.99 7.37 -5.60
N MET A 327 -19.76 6.95 -5.90
CA MET A 327 -18.81 6.50 -4.87
C MET A 327 -18.34 7.65 -3.98
N VAL A 328 -18.01 8.80 -4.56
CA VAL A 328 -17.54 9.99 -3.82
C VAL A 328 -18.69 10.63 -3.05
N ALA A 329 -19.91 10.62 -3.58
CA ALA A 329 -21.09 11.09 -2.84
C ALA A 329 -21.39 10.22 -1.61
N ALA A 330 -21.18 8.90 -1.71
CA ALA A 330 -21.35 7.97 -0.59
C ALA A 330 -20.21 8.04 0.44
N ASN A 331 -18.98 8.16 0.00
CA ASN A 331 -17.79 8.32 0.84
C ASN A 331 -16.74 9.19 0.12
N PRO A 332 -16.64 10.48 0.40
CA PRO A 332 -15.65 11.35 -0.23
C PRO A 332 -14.20 10.92 0.02
N PHE A 333 -13.90 10.29 1.16
CA PHE A 333 -12.56 9.78 1.47
C PHE A 333 -12.12 8.64 0.57
N ALA A 334 -13.04 7.99 -0.16
CA ALA A 334 -12.71 7.00 -1.19
C ALA A 334 -11.73 7.56 -2.25
N MET A 335 -11.65 8.88 -2.43
CA MET A 335 -10.66 9.53 -3.28
C MET A 335 -9.20 9.33 -2.81
N LYS A 336 -8.98 9.02 -1.54
CA LYS A 336 -7.65 8.68 -0.97
C LYS A 336 -7.34 7.18 -1.05
N ASN A 337 -8.30 6.34 -1.40
CA ASN A 337 -8.14 4.89 -1.47
C ASN A 337 -7.33 4.49 -2.70
N ALA A 338 -6.19 3.83 -2.50
CA ALA A 338 -5.34 3.34 -3.59
C ALA A 338 -6.10 2.42 -4.55
N GLY A 339 -6.91 1.48 -4.03
CA GLY A 339 -7.71 0.56 -4.85
C GLY A 339 -8.72 1.29 -5.74
N VAL A 340 -9.36 2.36 -5.23
CA VAL A 340 -10.24 3.24 -6.02
C VAL A 340 -9.44 3.94 -7.10
N ILE A 341 -8.32 4.58 -6.74
CA ILE A 341 -7.47 5.33 -7.67
C ILE A 341 -6.99 4.43 -8.81
N PHE A 342 -6.41 3.26 -8.50
CA PHE A 342 -5.96 2.30 -9.52
C PHE A 342 -7.12 1.79 -10.39
N SER A 343 -8.27 1.48 -9.77
CA SER A 343 -9.43 0.94 -10.45
C SER A 343 -10.01 1.93 -11.47
N PHE A 344 -10.13 3.21 -11.10
CA PHE A 344 -10.61 4.27 -12.00
C PHE A 344 -9.57 4.66 -13.05
N ALA A 345 -8.31 4.74 -12.65
CA ALA A 345 -7.20 5.04 -13.56
C ALA A 345 -7.04 3.95 -14.64
N ALA A 346 -7.18 2.68 -14.31
CA ALA A 346 -7.11 1.60 -15.29
C ALA A 346 -8.19 1.76 -16.38
N VAL A 347 -9.45 1.99 -16.00
CA VAL A 347 -10.52 2.19 -17.00
C VAL A 347 -10.33 3.49 -17.78
N LEU A 348 -9.90 4.56 -17.11
CA LEU A 348 -9.55 5.81 -17.77
C LEU A 348 -8.42 5.60 -18.80
N GLY A 349 -7.39 4.84 -18.43
CA GLY A 349 -6.28 4.48 -19.31
C GLY A 349 -6.74 3.66 -20.51
N VAL A 350 -7.64 2.69 -20.30
CA VAL A 350 -8.23 1.93 -21.41
C VAL A 350 -8.97 2.85 -22.40
N ILE A 351 -9.81 3.74 -21.87
CA ILE A 351 -10.66 4.61 -22.72
C ILE A 351 -9.85 5.69 -23.41
N SER A 352 -8.92 6.33 -22.68
CA SER A 352 -8.26 7.56 -23.15
C SER A 352 -6.91 7.33 -23.80
N PHE A 353 -6.26 6.19 -23.55
CA PHE A 353 -4.91 5.94 -24.05
C PHE A 353 -4.74 4.58 -24.73
N ALA A 354 -4.99 3.44 -24.06
CA ALA A 354 -4.68 2.12 -24.61
C ALA A 354 -5.46 1.80 -25.89
N ASN A 355 -6.78 1.97 -25.89
CA ASN A 355 -7.61 1.74 -27.09
C ASN A 355 -7.27 2.70 -28.25
N PRO A 356 -7.11 4.02 -28.03
CA PRO A 356 -6.60 4.94 -29.06
C PRO A 356 -5.23 4.56 -29.60
N LEU A 357 -4.30 4.09 -28.74
CA LEU A 357 -2.96 3.65 -29.15
C LEU A 357 -3.04 2.43 -30.06
N VAL A 358 -3.81 1.41 -29.66
CA VAL A 358 -4.06 0.22 -30.52
C VAL A 358 -4.63 0.68 -31.87
N ALA A 359 -5.65 1.53 -31.85
CA ALA A 359 -6.27 2.05 -33.08
C ALA A 359 -5.29 2.78 -33.99
N CYS A 360 -4.29 3.49 -33.42
CA CYS A 360 -3.24 4.18 -34.20
C CYS A 360 -2.21 3.25 -34.79
N LEU A 361 -1.84 2.18 -34.07
CA LEU A 361 -0.78 1.26 -34.44
C LEU A 361 -1.25 0.03 -35.23
N GLN A 362 -2.56 -0.18 -35.27
CA GLN A 362 -3.17 -1.32 -35.98
C GLN A 362 -2.91 -1.20 -37.50
N ARG A 363 -2.14 -2.16 -38.06
CA ARG A 363 -1.87 -2.28 -39.50
C ARG A 363 -2.59 -3.46 -40.12
N ASP A 364 -2.52 -4.62 -39.45
CA ASP A 364 -3.09 -5.89 -39.87
C ASP A 364 -3.96 -6.42 -38.72
N LYS A 365 -4.94 -7.24 -38.99
CA LYS A 365 -5.82 -7.85 -37.98
C LYS A 365 -5.11 -8.96 -37.13
N LYS A 366 -3.89 -8.69 -36.64
CA LYS A 366 -3.14 -9.60 -35.77
C LYS A 366 -3.52 -9.39 -34.31
N ARG A 367 -4.45 -10.16 -33.81
CA ARG A 367 -5.03 -10.03 -32.45
C ARG A 367 -3.98 -10.06 -31.34
N TRP A 368 -2.93 -10.90 -31.45
CA TRP A 368 -1.91 -11.01 -30.43
C TRP A 368 -1.06 -9.72 -30.26
N ARG A 369 -0.74 -9.05 -31.38
CA ARG A 369 -0.01 -7.78 -31.39
C ARG A 369 -0.88 -6.66 -30.79
N ASP A 370 -2.14 -6.62 -31.13
CA ASP A 370 -3.08 -5.61 -30.61
C ASP A 370 -3.28 -5.79 -29.10
N ALA A 371 -3.32 -7.03 -28.58
CA ALA A 371 -3.35 -7.35 -27.16
C ALA A 371 -2.05 -6.89 -26.45
N PHE A 372 -0.88 -7.11 -27.05
CA PHE A 372 0.37 -6.61 -26.49
C PHE A 372 0.44 -5.09 -26.43
N VAL A 373 0.07 -4.41 -27.53
CA VAL A 373 0.01 -2.93 -27.57
C VAL A 373 -0.97 -2.39 -26.55
N PHE A 374 -2.08 -3.06 -26.33
CA PHE A 374 -3.08 -2.71 -25.32
C PHE A 374 -2.48 -2.84 -23.91
N ALA A 375 -1.84 -3.97 -23.57
CA ALA A 375 -1.20 -4.19 -22.28
C ALA A 375 -0.10 -3.15 -22.01
N LEU A 376 0.76 -2.90 -23.00
CA LEU A 376 1.80 -1.87 -22.92
C LEU A 376 1.21 -0.47 -22.72
N GLY A 377 0.16 -0.12 -23.46
CA GLY A 377 -0.53 1.16 -23.33
C GLY A 377 -1.13 1.35 -21.93
N LEU A 378 -1.76 0.32 -21.40
CA LEU A 378 -2.34 0.36 -20.06
C LEU A 378 -1.25 0.49 -18.99
N GLN A 379 -0.16 -0.27 -19.12
CA GLN A 379 0.98 -0.19 -18.20
C GLN A 379 1.64 1.19 -18.23
N LEU A 380 1.92 1.74 -19.41
CA LEU A 380 2.44 3.10 -19.52
C LEU A 380 1.52 4.12 -18.85
N PHE A 381 0.20 3.98 -18.99
CA PHE A 381 -0.73 4.88 -18.36
C PHE A 381 -0.74 4.76 -16.83
N THR A 382 -0.66 3.56 -16.28
CA THR A 382 -0.71 3.32 -14.82
C THR A 382 0.66 3.47 -14.14
N LEU A 383 1.75 3.50 -14.90
CA LEU A 383 3.12 3.53 -14.40
C LEU A 383 3.42 4.59 -13.32
N PRO A 384 2.99 5.87 -13.46
CA PRO A 384 3.24 6.86 -12.41
C PRO A 384 2.53 6.55 -11.10
N LEU A 385 1.36 5.89 -11.16
CA LEU A 385 0.64 5.46 -9.97
C LEU A 385 1.35 4.30 -9.29
N VAL A 386 1.82 3.30 -10.07
CA VAL A 386 2.62 2.20 -9.55
C VAL A 386 3.86 2.73 -8.85
N ALA A 387 4.62 3.63 -9.49
CA ALA A 387 5.80 4.25 -8.91
C ALA A 387 5.48 5.04 -7.62
N ARG A 388 4.32 5.70 -7.54
CA ARG A 388 3.94 6.50 -6.37
C ARG A 388 3.47 5.68 -5.17
N PHE A 389 2.81 4.54 -5.39
CA PHE A 389 2.25 3.72 -4.32
C PHE A 389 3.14 2.57 -3.89
N TYR A 390 3.92 2.00 -4.82
CA TYR A 390 4.80 0.87 -4.55
C TYR A 390 6.29 1.23 -4.56
N TYR A 391 6.64 2.43 -5.06
CA TYR A 391 8.01 2.95 -5.17
C TYR A 391 8.95 2.11 -6.04
N GLU A 392 8.45 1.01 -6.58
CA GLU A 392 9.15 0.10 -7.49
C GLU A 392 8.28 -0.23 -8.71
N VAL A 393 8.94 -0.58 -9.80
CA VAL A 393 8.29 -0.91 -11.06
C VAL A 393 8.74 -2.29 -11.51
N PRO A 394 7.81 -3.26 -11.65
CA PRO A 394 8.09 -4.56 -12.25
C PRO A 394 8.16 -4.41 -13.77
N ILE A 395 9.37 -4.49 -14.34
CA ILE A 395 9.58 -4.20 -15.77
C ILE A 395 8.90 -5.24 -16.66
N TYR A 396 8.97 -6.50 -16.26
CA TYR A 396 8.46 -7.60 -17.07
C TYR A 396 6.94 -7.84 -16.94
N SER A 397 6.26 -7.09 -16.07
CA SER A 397 4.81 -7.24 -15.84
C SER A 397 3.95 -7.04 -17.11
N VAL A 398 4.44 -6.28 -18.11
CA VAL A 398 3.78 -6.14 -19.42
C VAL A 398 3.64 -7.49 -20.13
N PHE A 399 4.69 -8.28 -20.11
CA PHE A 399 4.71 -9.60 -20.76
C PHE A 399 3.86 -10.60 -19.97
N LEU A 400 3.96 -10.54 -18.64
CA LEU A 400 3.14 -11.36 -17.74
C LEU A 400 1.65 -11.08 -17.96
N ASN A 401 1.25 -9.81 -17.95
CA ASN A 401 -0.14 -9.43 -18.17
C ASN A 401 -0.65 -9.81 -19.56
N TRP A 402 0.17 -9.66 -20.59
CA TRP A 402 -0.19 -10.06 -21.95
C TRP A 402 -0.43 -11.57 -22.07
N LEU A 403 0.38 -12.38 -21.38
CA LEU A 403 0.31 -13.86 -21.44
C LEU A 403 -0.77 -14.41 -20.50
N LEU A 404 -0.86 -13.92 -19.26
CA LEU A 404 -1.67 -14.51 -18.19
C LEU A 404 -3.11 -14.00 -18.16
N LEU A 405 -3.38 -12.73 -18.50
CA LEU A 405 -4.74 -12.19 -18.45
C LEU A 405 -5.77 -12.94 -19.33
N PRO A 406 -5.43 -13.47 -20.53
CA PRO A 406 -6.38 -14.27 -21.29
C PRO A 406 -6.82 -15.56 -20.59
N LEU A 407 -5.95 -16.16 -19.77
CA LEU A 407 -6.23 -17.39 -19.03
C LEU A 407 -7.12 -17.13 -17.81
N LEU A 408 -7.15 -15.91 -17.30
CA LEU A 408 -7.98 -15.53 -16.14
C LEU A 408 -9.48 -15.83 -16.38
N GLY A 409 -9.96 -15.61 -17.61
CA GLY A 409 -11.34 -15.90 -17.96
C GLY A 409 -11.68 -17.40 -17.88
N ILE A 410 -10.72 -18.26 -18.25
CA ILE A 410 -10.85 -19.72 -18.16
C ILE A 410 -10.80 -20.14 -16.69
N LEU A 411 -9.82 -19.62 -15.95
CA LEU A 411 -9.64 -19.89 -14.53
C LEU A 411 -10.90 -19.56 -13.72
N LEU A 412 -11.46 -18.36 -13.90
CA LEU A 412 -12.70 -17.94 -13.25
C LEU A 412 -13.91 -18.79 -13.67
N GLY A 413 -14.00 -19.13 -14.95
CA GLY A 413 -15.08 -19.95 -15.46
C GLY A 413 -15.04 -21.36 -14.87
N CYS A 414 -13.88 -22.02 -14.91
CA CYS A 414 -13.68 -23.35 -14.33
C CYS A 414 -13.81 -23.32 -12.80
N GLY A 415 -13.21 -22.32 -12.14
CA GLY A 415 -13.29 -22.18 -10.69
C GLY A 415 -14.74 -22.04 -10.22
N LEU A 416 -15.49 -21.05 -10.71
CA LEU A 416 -16.85 -20.81 -10.27
C LEU A 416 -17.81 -21.95 -10.64
N LEU A 417 -17.75 -22.46 -11.88
CA LEU A 417 -18.64 -23.56 -12.30
C LEU A 417 -18.25 -24.87 -11.61
N GLY A 418 -16.96 -25.18 -11.53
CA GLY A 418 -16.48 -26.37 -10.83
C GLY A 418 -16.77 -26.32 -9.32
N GLY A 419 -16.60 -25.14 -8.69
CA GLY A 419 -17.00 -24.94 -7.32
C GLY A 419 -18.49 -25.16 -7.07
N LEU A 420 -19.36 -24.57 -7.90
CA LEU A 420 -20.81 -24.76 -7.80
C LEU A 420 -21.22 -26.22 -8.00
N LEU A 421 -20.64 -26.91 -8.99
CA LEU A 421 -20.90 -28.34 -9.22
C LEU A 421 -20.38 -29.18 -8.05
N GLY A 422 -19.22 -28.86 -7.50
CA GLY A 422 -18.63 -29.52 -6.34
C GLY A 422 -19.53 -29.41 -5.10
N VAL A 423 -20.10 -28.23 -4.85
CA VAL A 423 -21.07 -28.03 -3.75
C VAL A 423 -22.29 -28.95 -3.93
N ILE A 424 -22.84 -29.03 -5.13
CA ILE A 424 -23.98 -29.94 -5.41
C ILE A 424 -23.56 -31.41 -5.16
N VAL A 425 -22.35 -31.81 -5.53
CA VAL A 425 -21.83 -33.16 -5.27
C VAL A 425 -21.68 -33.38 -3.77
N MET A 426 -21.12 -32.47 -3.02
CA MET A 426 -20.94 -32.57 -1.56
C MET A 426 -22.29 -32.69 -0.84
N GLU A 427 -23.23 -31.81 -1.16
CA GLU A 427 -24.58 -31.84 -0.58
C GLU A 427 -25.30 -33.15 -0.93
N SER A 428 -25.16 -33.66 -2.18
CA SER A 428 -25.75 -34.94 -2.58
C SER A 428 -25.12 -36.13 -1.85
N GLN A 429 -23.87 -36.08 -1.48
CA GLN A 429 -23.18 -37.08 -0.66
C GLN A 429 -23.67 -37.05 0.81
N ALA A 430 -23.89 -35.85 1.35
CA ALA A 430 -24.45 -35.70 2.71
C ALA A 430 -25.89 -36.24 2.82
N MET A 431 -26.63 -36.24 1.72
CA MET A 431 -28.00 -36.81 1.61
C MET A 431 -28.00 -38.28 1.16
N CYS A 432 -26.85 -38.94 1.12
CA CYS A 432 -26.73 -40.36 0.76
C CYS A 432 -27.58 -41.22 1.67
N GLY A 433 -28.43 -42.14 1.11
CA GLY A 433 -29.44 -42.90 1.83
C GLY A 433 -30.89 -42.43 1.59
N SER A 434 -31.10 -41.30 0.85
CA SER A 434 -32.42 -40.97 0.32
C SER A 434 -32.65 -41.66 -1.01
N ALA A 435 -33.76 -42.35 -1.20
CA ALA A 435 -34.12 -43.09 -2.42
C ALA A 435 -34.05 -42.25 -3.73
N VAL A 436 -34.05 -40.95 -3.58
CA VAL A 436 -33.98 -40.02 -4.73
C VAL A 436 -32.56 -39.93 -5.32
N TRP A 437 -31.53 -39.86 -4.48
CA TRP A 437 -30.16 -39.72 -4.94
C TRP A 437 -29.52 -41.04 -5.39
N ASP A 438 -29.93 -42.16 -4.82
CA ASP A 438 -29.45 -43.46 -5.25
C ASP A 438 -29.91 -43.78 -6.70
N THR A 439 -31.02 -43.20 -7.16
CA THR A 439 -31.50 -43.31 -8.53
C THR A 439 -30.68 -42.49 -9.55
N PHE A 440 -29.94 -41.47 -9.07
CA PHE A 440 -29.13 -40.55 -9.89
C PHE A 440 -27.62 -40.66 -9.71
N ASP A 441 -27.11 -41.79 -9.20
CA ASP A 441 -25.67 -42.00 -8.94
C ASP A 441 -24.80 -41.78 -10.19
N TRP A 442 -25.27 -42.12 -11.38
CA TRP A 442 -24.57 -41.86 -12.63
C TRP A 442 -24.39 -40.34 -12.89
N LEU A 443 -25.42 -39.53 -12.53
CA LEU A 443 -25.35 -38.08 -12.67
C LEU A 443 -24.35 -37.47 -11.69
N ARG A 444 -24.32 -37.95 -10.43
CA ARG A 444 -23.36 -37.59 -9.38
C ARG A 444 -21.93 -37.90 -9.86
N GLY A 445 -21.68 -39.13 -10.33
CA GLY A 445 -20.40 -39.55 -10.89
C GLY A 445 -19.94 -38.64 -12.06
N GLY A 446 -20.89 -38.31 -12.95
CA GLY A 446 -20.63 -37.38 -14.04
C GLY A 446 -20.26 -35.96 -13.57
N MET A 447 -20.98 -35.41 -12.56
CA MET A 447 -20.70 -34.10 -12.00
C MET A 447 -19.34 -34.11 -11.26
N THR A 448 -19.03 -35.14 -10.51
CA THR A 448 -17.71 -35.31 -9.84
C THR A 448 -16.58 -35.28 -10.86
N PHE A 449 -16.69 -36.08 -11.92
CA PHE A 449 -15.72 -36.10 -13.02
C PHE A 449 -15.51 -34.73 -13.66
N VAL A 450 -16.60 -33.98 -13.91
CA VAL A 450 -16.52 -32.65 -14.49
C VAL A 450 -15.86 -31.67 -13.51
N THR A 451 -16.20 -31.73 -12.22
CA THR A 451 -15.57 -30.93 -11.16
C THR A 451 -14.06 -31.17 -11.10
N GLU A 452 -13.65 -32.44 -11.05
CA GLU A 452 -12.22 -32.82 -11.05
C GLU A 452 -11.47 -32.25 -12.27
N LYS A 453 -12.03 -32.38 -13.47
CA LYS A 453 -11.40 -31.85 -14.69
C LYS A 453 -11.32 -30.33 -14.69
N MET A 454 -12.33 -29.64 -14.17
CA MET A 454 -12.32 -28.17 -14.03
C MET A 454 -11.26 -27.74 -13.00
N MET A 455 -11.15 -28.43 -11.86
CA MET A 455 -10.13 -28.11 -10.85
C MET A 455 -8.71 -28.44 -11.36
N LEU A 456 -8.54 -29.51 -12.13
CA LEU A 456 -7.26 -29.80 -12.80
C LEU A 456 -6.83 -28.67 -13.76
N VAL A 457 -7.79 -28.08 -14.49
CA VAL A 457 -7.49 -26.90 -15.34
C VAL A 457 -7.10 -25.69 -14.47
N CYS A 458 -7.79 -25.49 -13.34
CA CYS A 458 -7.42 -24.43 -12.39
C CYS A 458 -6.00 -24.64 -11.85
N HIS A 459 -5.66 -25.84 -11.38
CA HIS A 459 -4.33 -26.22 -10.94
C HIS A 459 -3.27 -25.89 -12.00
N GLY A 460 -3.44 -26.36 -13.24
CA GLY A 460 -2.47 -26.12 -14.31
C GLY A 460 -2.25 -24.63 -14.62
N ILE A 461 -3.31 -23.81 -14.54
CA ILE A 461 -3.22 -22.36 -14.76
C ILE A 461 -2.53 -21.67 -13.58
N LEU A 462 -2.87 -22.04 -12.34
CA LEU A 462 -2.26 -21.45 -11.13
C LEU A 462 -0.78 -21.79 -11.05
N TYR A 463 -0.42 -23.06 -11.25
CA TYR A 463 0.97 -23.50 -11.33
C TYR A 463 1.76 -22.72 -12.39
N LEU A 464 1.16 -22.53 -13.58
CA LEU A 464 1.77 -21.73 -14.65
C LEU A 464 1.99 -20.27 -14.23
N TYR A 465 1.05 -19.67 -13.48
CA TYR A 465 1.16 -18.31 -12.99
C TYR A 465 2.33 -18.15 -12.03
N GLU A 466 2.46 -19.04 -11.06
CA GLU A 466 3.53 -19.03 -10.06
C GLU A 466 4.89 -19.30 -10.71
N TRP A 467 4.97 -20.32 -11.57
CA TRP A 467 6.20 -20.69 -12.28
C TRP A 467 6.73 -19.52 -13.13
N ILE A 468 5.85 -18.87 -13.92
CA ILE A 468 6.28 -17.74 -14.77
C ILE A 468 6.63 -16.53 -13.92
N ALA A 469 5.90 -16.27 -12.81
CA ALA A 469 6.21 -15.18 -11.91
C ALA A 469 7.59 -15.36 -11.26
N ASP A 470 7.91 -16.57 -10.76
CA ASP A 470 9.20 -16.90 -10.15
C ASP A 470 10.34 -16.73 -11.17
N ILE A 471 10.23 -17.34 -12.35
CA ILE A 471 11.24 -17.16 -13.41
C ILE A 471 11.45 -15.68 -13.73
N THR A 472 10.37 -14.92 -13.83
CA THR A 472 10.45 -13.50 -14.19
C THR A 472 11.19 -12.69 -13.13
N LEU A 473 11.03 -13.02 -11.85
CA LEU A 473 11.72 -12.34 -10.76
C LEU A 473 13.22 -12.66 -10.71
N ARG A 474 13.64 -13.80 -11.23
CA ARG A 474 15.07 -14.17 -11.36
C ARG A 474 15.77 -13.46 -12.51
N LEU A 475 15.02 -12.84 -13.42
CA LEU A 475 15.62 -12.08 -14.53
C LEU A 475 16.28 -10.78 -14.03
N PRO A 476 17.42 -10.38 -14.66
CA PRO A 476 18.10 -9.16 -14.25
C PRO A 476 17.21 -7.93 -14.42
N GLY A 477 17.15 -7.11 -13.39
CA GLY A 477 16.36 -5.88 -13.42
C GLY A 477 14.85 -6.08 -13.34
N ALA A 478 14.37 -7.24 -12.88
CA ALA A 478 12.94 -7.54 -12.76
C ALA A 478 12.16 -6.48 -11.99
N ARG A 479 12.74 -5.99 -10.91
CA ARG A 479 12.19 -4.90 -10.09
C ARG A 479 13.15 -3.72 -10.10
N GLN A 480 12.62 -2.53 -10.35
CA GLN A 480 13.39 -1.30 -10.29
C GLN A 480 12.80 -0.37 -9.24
N ILE A 481 13.57 -0.09 -8.20
CA ILE A 481 13.23 0.93 -7.21
C ILE A 481 13.41 2.29 -7.87
N VAL A 482 12.32 3.07 -7.92
CA VAL A 482 12.25 4.35 -8.63
C VAL A 482 11.95 5.52 -7.70
N GLY A 483 11.55 5.23 -6.46
CA GLY A 483 11.13 6.24 -5.50
C GLY A 483 9.75 6.81 -5.78
N CYS A 484 9.33 7.75 -4.93
CA CYS A 484 8.07 8.46 -5.07
C CYS A 484 8.24 9.66 -6.04
N PRO A 485 7.69 9.62 -7.28
CA PRO A 485 7.87 10.71 -8.22
C PRO A 485 7.12 11.97 -7.76
N ALA A 486 7.76 13.11 -7.87
CA ALA A 486 7.13 14.40 -7.61
C ALA A 486 5.97 14.66 -8.60
N LEU A 487 4.91 15.33 -8.14
CA LEU A 487 3.70 15.55 -8.95
C LEU A 487 3.98 16.27 -10.29
N TRP A 488 4.90 17.23 -10.32
CA TRP A 488 5.26 17.92 -11.56
C TRP A 488 5.87 16.99 -12.62
N LYS A 489 6.64 15.96 -12.19
CA LYS A 489 7.19 14.92 -13.09
C LYS A 489 6.06 14.07 -13.68
N VAL A 490 5.08 13.72 -12.87
CA VAL A 490 3.89 12.98 -13.31
C VAL A 490 3.11 13.77 -14.35
N VAL A 491 2.95 15.09 -14.15
CA VAL A 491 2.27 15.98 -15.12
C VAL A 491 3.03 16.03 -16.44
N ILE A 492 4.36 16.23 -16.42
CA ILE A 492 5.20 16.23 -17.64
C ILE A 492 5.10 14.88 -18.35
N TYR A 493 5.16 13.78 -17.61
CA TYR A 493 5.02 12.44 -18.16
C TYR A 493 3.71 12.25 -18.92
N TYR A 494 2.56 12.57 -18.29
CA TYR A 494 1.27 12.45 -18.97
C TYR A 494 1.16 13.41 -20.17
N ALA A 495 1.71 14.62 -20.06
CA ALA A 495 1.76 15.56 -21.18
C ALA A 495 2.54 14.96 -22.36
N SER A 496 3.71 14.36 -22.12
CA SER A 496 4.51 13.69 -23.16
C SER A 496 3.78 12.49 -23.76
N LEU A 497 3.10 11.69 -22.94
CA LEU A 497 2.36 10.50 -23.36
C LEU A 497 1.19 10.87 -24.29
N TYR A 498 0.39 11.88 -23.91
CA TYR A 498 -0.74 12.34 -24.72
C TYR A 498 -0.29 13.13 -25.96
N MET A 499 0.81 13.85 -25.89
CA MET A 499 1.40 14.51 -27.06
C MET A 499 1.88 13.49 -28.10
N GLY A 500 2.54 12.41 -27.64
CA GLY A 500 2.94 11.28 -28.49
C GLY A 500 1.73 10.63 -29.18
N LEU A 501 0.67 10.35 -28.40
CA LEU A 501 -0.57 9.80 -28.94
C LEU A 501 -1.23 10.75 -29.97
N TYR A 502 -1.29 12.03 -29.68
CA TYR A 502 -1.84 13.04 -30.59
C TYR A 502 -1.09 13.09 -31.92
N TRP A 503 0.24 13.03 -31.90
CA TRP A 503 1.04 12.98 -33.13
C TRP A 503 0.83 11.68 -33.91
N LEU A 504 0.70 10.54 -33.23
CA LEU A 504 0.36 9.27 -33.87
C LEU A 504 -1.03 9.35 -34.57
N GLN A 505 -2.02 9.96 -33.94
CA GLN A 505 -3.34 10.18 -34.51
C GLN A 505 -3.29 11.06 -35.75
N LYS A 506 -2.61 12.18 -35.67
CA LYS A 506 -2.42 13.07 -36.83
C LYS A 506 -1.67 12.39 -37.98
N GLU A 507 -0.66 11.59 -37.68
CA GLU A 507 0.07 10.86 -38.71
C GLU A 507 -0.82 9.80 -39.38
N LYS A 508 -1.67 9.12 -38.61
CA LYS A 508 -2.68 8.19 -39.17
C LYS A 508 -3.66 8.90 -40.09
N GLU A 509 -4.19 10.07 -39.67
CA GLU A 509 -5.11 10.86 -40.48
C GLU A 509 -4.43 11.29 -41.81
N LYS A 510 -3.18 11.79 -41.77
CA LYS A 510 -2.42 12.17 -42.97
C LYS A 510 -2.21 10.98 -43.91
N ARG A 511 -1.94 9.77 -43.40
CA ARG A 511 -1.76 8.54 -44.20
C ARG A 511 -3.05 8.12 -44.92
N GLN A 512 -4.21 8.33 -44.29
CA GLN A 512 -5.50 8.04 -44.92
C GLN A 512 -5.78 8.97 -46.11
N VAL A 513 -5.28 10.22 -46.06
CA VAL A 513 -5.48 11.24 -47.11
C VAL A 513 -4.36 11.19 -48.17
N GLN A 514 -3.09 11.01 -47.76
CA GLN A 514 -1.93 11.01 -48.67
C GLN A 514 -1.29 9.61 -48.67
N ARG A 515 -1.36 8.89 -49.78
CA ARG A 515 -0.81 7.53 -49.98
C ARG A 515 0.70 7.35 -49.73
N ARG A 516 1.47 8.46 -49.57
CA ARG A 516 2.93 8.48 -49.29
C ARG A 516 3.20 9.41 -48.11
N VAL A 517 3.50 8.84 -46.92
CA VAL A 517 4.09 9.57 -45.79
C VAL A 517 5.18 8.70 -45.17
N GLU A 518 6.40 9.25 -45.17
CA GLU A 518 7.51 8.67 -44.43
C GLU A 518 7.19 8.57 -42.93
N CYS A 519 7.54 7.46 -42.34
CA CYS A 519 7.15 7.12 -40.96
C CYS A 519 8.16 7.69 -39.96
N TYR A 520 7.92 8.84 -39.41
CA TYR A 520 8.72 9.44 -38.33
C TYR A 520 8.30 8.94 -36.93
N ARG A 521 8.15 7.63 -36.75
CA ARG A 521 7.82 7.03 -35.43
C ARG A 521 8.87 7.28 -34.36
N GLY A 522 10.10 7.58 -34.79
CA GLY A 522 11.20 7.88 -33.87
C GLY A 522 10.94 9.09 -32.98
N LYS A 523 10.28 10.14 -33.49
CA LYS A 523 9.95 11.35 -32.69
C LYS A 523 8.96 11.07 -31.58
N GLN A 524 7.94 10.25 -31.84
CA GLN A 524 6.95 9.88 -30.83
C GLN A 524 7.56 8.98 -29.75
N LEU A 525 8.38 8.02 -30.16
CA LEU A 525 9.11 7.16 -29.21
C LEU A 525 10.07 7.99 -28.36
N LEU A 526 10.83 8.90 -28.97
CA LEU A 526 11.74 9.81 -28.26
C LEU A 526 10.99 10.65 -27.21
N LEU A 527 9.81 11.17 -27.53
CA LEU A 527 9.00 11.95 -26.61
C LEU A 527 8.56 11.11 -25.39
N VAL A 528 8.12 9.87 -25.61
CA VAL A 528 7.75 8.95 -24.52
C VAL A 528 8.98 8.61 -23.69
N LEU A 529 10.13 8.34 -24.31
CA LEU A 529 11.38 8.09 -23.60
C LEU A 529 11.84 9.30 -22.77
N CYS A 530 11.71 10.52 -23.30
CA CYS A 530 11.99 11.75 -22.55
C CYS A 530 11.05 11.88 -21.33
N GLY A 531 9.75 11.58 -21.51
CA GLY A 531 8.80 11.56 -20.41
C GLY A 531 9.15 10.53 -19.33
N LEU A 532 9.52 9.30 -19.73
CA LEU A 532 10.00 8.25 -18.82
C LEU A 532 11.27 8.68 -18.09
N SER A 533 12.25 9.24 -18.82
CA SER A 533 13.48 9.75 -18.21
C SER A 533 13.19 10.85 -17.19
N CYS A 534 12.28 11.78 -17.50
CA CYS A 534 11.85 12.81 -16.56
C CYS A 534 11.17 12.22 -15.33
N LEU A 535 10.26 11.24 -15.51
CA LEU A 535 9.53 10.58 -14.42
C LEU A 535 10.49 9.93 -13.42
N PHE A 536 11.50 9.22 -13.93
CA PHE A 536 12.47 8.46 -13.13
C PHE A 536 13.77 9.19 -12.86
N TRP A 537 13.86 10.46 -13.24
CA TRP A 537 15.03 11.27 -12.90
C TRP A 537 15.20 11.31 -11.39
N PRO A 538 16.37 10.93 -10.84
CA PRO A 538 16.57 10.90 -9.40
C PRO A 538 16.41 12.30 -8.80
N ALA A 539 15.91 12.36 -7.58
CA ALA A 539 15.95 13.60 -6.81
C ALA A 539 17.40 13.95 -6.52
N LYS A 540 17.70 15.25 -6.42
CA LYS A 540 19.05 15.70 -6.03
C LYS A 540 19.31 15.23 -4.60
N ALA A 541 20.40 14.48 -4.41
CA ALA A 541 20.83 14.05 -3.09
C ALA A 541 21.20 15.28 -2.23
N LYS A 542 20.91 15.17 -0.94
CA LYS A 542 21.24 16.18 0.09
C LYS A 542 21.98 15.52 1.20
N ASN A 543 22.86 16.27 1.88
CA ASN A 543 23.37 15.82 3.18
C ASN A 543 22.24 15.90 4.20
N GLN A 544 21.80 14.77 4.71
CA GLN A 544 20.70 14.68 5.65
C GLN A 544 20.85 13.48 6.59
N MET A 545 20.37 13.66 7.80
CA MET A 545 20.20 12.63 8.81
C MET A 545 18.72 12.44 9.08
N ILE A 546 18.26 11.20 9.09
CA ILE A 546 16.86 10.86 9.32
C ILE A 546 16.80 9.76 10.37
N MET A 547 16.20 10.05 11.50
CA MET A 547 15.85 9.06 12.52
C MET A 547 14.43 8.55 12.24
N LEU A 548 14.31 7.26 12.01
CA LEU A 548 13.05 6.60 11.76
C LEU A 548 12.35 6.28 13.08
N ASP A 549 11.03 6.32 13.06
CA ASP A 549 10.23 5.69 14.09
C ASP A 549 10.15 4.19 13.78
N VAL A 550 11.04 3.42 14.36
CA VAL A 550 11.05 1.96 14.26
C VAL A 550 10.23 1.29 15.37
N GLY A 551 9.76 2.05 16.36
CA GLY A 551 9.20 1.57 17.62
C GLY A 551 10.27 1.59 18.69
N GLN A 552 10.29 0.59 19.56
CA GLN A 552 11.34 0.42 20.57
C GLN A 552 12.55 -0.23 19.90
N GLY A 553 13.56 0.57 19.61
CA GLY A 553 14.76 0.25 18.87
C GLY A 553 15.34 1.46 18.13
N ASP A 554 16.37 1.30 17.33
CA ASP A 554 17.02 2.35 16.57
C ASP A 554 16.98 2.11 15.06
N GLY A 555 16.94 3.22 14.31
CA GLY A 555 17.05 3.20 12.86
C GLY A 555 17.36 4.59 12.32
N ILE A 556 18.61 4.81 11.90
CA ILE A 556 19.10 6.11 11.47
C ILE A 556 19.64 6.01 10.05
N TYR A 557 19.05 6.78 9.15
CA TYR A 557 19.46 6.88 7.76
C TYR A 557 20.24 8.18 7.53
N LEU A 558 21.42 8.07 6.90
CA LEU A 558 22.25 9.20 6.51
C LEU A 558 22.48 9.17 5.00
N GLN A 559 22.39 10.32 4.37
CA GLN A 559 22.61 10.47 2.94
C GLN A 559 23.62 11.58 2.67
N SER A 560 24.60 11.26 1.83
CA SER A 560 25.56 12.24 1.32
C SER A 560 25.05 12.91 0.04
N VAL A 561 25.44 14.17 -0.16
CA VAL A 561 25.20 14.90 -1.42
C VAL A 561 25.81 14.21 -2.64
N LYS A 562 26.84 13.38 -2.45
CA LYS A 562 27.42 12.53 -3.52
C LYS A 562 26.60 11.28 -3.80
N GLY A 563 25.50 11.05 -3.05
CA GLY A 563 24.56 9.96 -3.27
C GLY A 563 24.83 8.70 -2.46
N ALA A 564 25.94 8.62 -1.70
CA ALA A 564 26.15 7.48 -0.81
C ALA A 564 25.13 7.47 0.32
N SER A 565 24.71 6.28 0.70
CA SER A 565 23.71 5.99 1.71
C SER A 565 24.29 5.15 2.83
N PHE A 566 24.02 5.59 4.05
CA PHE A 566 24.46 4.94 5.28
C PHE A 566 23.22 4.65 6.13
N PHE A 567 23.21 3.52 6.79
CA PHE A 567 22.17 3.18 7.75
C PHE A 567 22.83 2.73 9.04
N VAL A 568 22.31 3.15 10.17
CA VAL A 568 22.80 2.76 11.48
C VAL A 568 21.68 2.08 12.23
N ASP A 569 21.92 0.87 12.66
CA ASP A 569 20.97 -0.05 13.29
C ASP A 569 19.78 -0.38 12.38
N GLY A 570 18.62 -0.66 12.91
CA GLY A 570 17.42 -0.94 12.13
C GLY A 570 16.65 -2.12 12.72
N GLY A 571 16.35 -2.04 14.00
CA GLY A 571 15.61 -3.07 14.70
C GLY A 571 14.42 -2.53 15.50
N SER A 572 13.65 -3.44 16.08
CA SER A 572 12.55 -3.12 17.00
C SER A 572 12.17 -4.31 17.85
N SER A 573 11.93 -4.09 19.14
CA SER A 573 11.39 -5.11 20.05
C SER A 573 9.86 -5.11 20.14
N ASP A 574 9.18 -4.02 19.73
CA ASP A 574 7.72 -3.87 19.81
C ASP A 574 7.00 -3.87 18.46
N VAL A 575 7.73 -3.77 17.35
CA VAL A 575 7.18 -3.77 16.00
C VAL A 575 7.63 -5.01 15.24
N LYS A 576 6.72 -5.92 14.98
CA LYS A 576 6.99 -7.11 14.17
C LYS A 576 7.26 -6.72 12.71
N ASN A 577 8.22 -7.38 12.09
CA ASN A 577 8.61 -7.19 10.70
C ASN A 577 8.92 -5.70 10.37
N VAL A 578 9.72 -5.07 11.22
CA VAL A 578 10.09 -3.64 11.12
C VAL A 578 10.84 -3.32 9.83
N GLY A 579 11.72 -4.21 9.37
CA GLY A 579 12.42 -4.10 8.10
C GLY A 579 11.45 -4.07 6.93
N THR A 580 10.54 -5.03 6.90
CA THR A 580 9.55 -5.20 5.82
C THR A 580 8.52 -4.06 5.77
N TYR A 581 8.02 -3.60 6.92
CA TYR A 581 6.91 -2.65 6.96
C TYR A 581 7.30 -1.21 7.25
N ARG A 582 8.49 -0.94 7.81
CA ARG A 582 8.93 0.43 8.10
C ARG A 582 10.18 0.85 7.33
N ILE A 583 11.25 0.04 7.35
CA ILE A 583 12.55 0.42 6.78
C ILE A 583 12.53 0.32 5.25
N LEU A 584 12.18 -0.83 4.68
CA LEU A 584 12.15 -1.02 3.22
C LEU A 584 11.21 -0.05 2.50
N PRO A 585 9.96 0.17 2.95
CA PRO A 585 9.10 1.17 2.32
C PRO A 585 9.68 2.58 2.37
N PHE A 586 10.35 2.96 3.47
CA PHE A 586 11.05 4.23 3.57
C PHE A 586 12.17 4.33 2.54
N LEU A 587 13.10 3.37 2.50
CA LEU A 587 14.22 3.34 1.55
C LEU A 587 13.73 3.36 0.09
N LYS A 588 12.75 2.53 -0.22
CA LYS A 588 12.13 2.48 -1.55
C LYS A 588 11.46 3.80 -1.92
N SER A 589 10.75 4.46 -0.98
CA SER A 589 10.07 5.74 -1.24
C SER A 589 11.04 6.86 -1.59
N ARG A 590 12.25 6.81 -1.02
CA ARG A 590 13.36 7.73 -1.31
C ARG A 590 14.10 7.39 -2.60
N GLY A 591 13.81 6.25 -3.21
CA GLY A 591 14.51 5.76 -4.41
C GLY A 591 15.90 5.19 -4.12
N VAL A 592 16.16 4.80 -2.87
CA VAL A 592 17.42 4.18 -2.45
C VAL A 592 17.40 2.74 -2.95
N ARG A 593 18.22 2.44 -3.96
CA ARG A 593 18.25 1.13 -4.61
C ARG A 593 19.11 0.13 -3.87
N GLN A 594 20.07 0.64 -3.10
CA GLN A 594 20.97 -0.11 -2.24
C GLN A 594 21.47 0.80 -1.12
N VAL A 595 21.80 0.24 0.03
CA VAL A 595 22.55 0.92 1.09
C VAL A 595 24.01 0.60 0.90
N ASP A 596 24.88 1.63 0.91
CA ASP A 596 26.31 1.45 0.71
C ASP A 596 26.98 0.89 1.97
N TYR A 597 26.62 1.42 3.15
CA TYR A 597 27.13 0.94 4.44
C TYR A 597 25.99 0.86 5.45
N TRP A 598 25.88 -0.28 6.11
CA TRP A 598 24.93 -0.52 7.18
C TRP A 598 25.72 -0.84 8.45
N PHE A 599 25.68 0.06 9.42
CA PHE A 599 26.36 -0.08 10.70
C PHE A 599 25.43 -0.74 11.69
N VAL A 600 25.92 -1.70 12.45
CA VAL A 600 25.21 -2.34 13.55
C VAL A 600 25.96 -1.97 14.83
N SER A 601 25.29 -1.29 15.75
CA SER A 601 25.89 -0.87 16.99
C SER A 601 26.25 -2.06 17.88
N HIS A 602 25.29 -2.96 18.06
CA HIS A 602 25.42 -4.23 18.79
C HIS A 602 24.37 -5.23 18.29
N PRO A 603 24.52 -6.54 18.59
CA PRO A 603 23.71 -7.60 17.96
C PRO A 603 22.36 -7.90 18.63
N ASP A 604 21.80 -6.96 19.42
CA ASP A 604 20.46 -7.13 19.95
C ASP A 604 19.41 -6.96 18.86
N LEU A 605 18.31 -7.70 18.97
CA LEU A 605 17.29 -7.75 17.92
C LEU A 605 16.63 -6.40 17.66
N ASP A 606 16.51 -5.54 18.66
CA ASP A 606 15.95 -4.18 18.49
C ASP A 606 16.91 -3.20 17.79
N HIS A 607 18.10 -3.67 17.40
CA HIS A 607 19.05 -2.96 16.55
C HIS A 607 19.26 -3.63 15.19
N MET A 608 18.96 -4.93 15.05
CA MET A 608 19.40 -5.67 13.86
C MET A 608 18.30 -6.51 13.17
N ASN A 609 17.14 -6.83 13.80
CA ASN A 609 16.14 -7.68 13.17
C ASN A 609 15.61 -7.12 11.84
N GLY A 610 15.46 -5.79 11.72
CA GLY A 610 15.06 -5.18 10.47
C GLY A 610 16.11 -5.25 9.36
N LEU A 611 17.41 -5.29 9.70
CA LEU A 611 18.49 -5.57 8.75
C LEU A 611 18.35 -7.00 8.21
N LEU A 612 18.16 -8.00 9.09
CA LEU A 612 17.96 -9.39 8.68
C LEU A 612 16.77 -9.53 7.74
N GLU A 613 15.63 -8.94 8.08
CA GLU A 613 14.44 -8.92 7.22
C GLU A 613 14.71 -8.24 5.86
N CYS A 614 15.50 -7.17 5.82
CA CYS A 614 15.89 -6.52 4.57
C CYS A 614 16.72 -7.44 3.68
N LEU A 615 17.65 -8.20 4.27
CA LEU A 615 18.45 -9.20 3.56
C LEU A 615 17.58 -10.35 3.05
N GLU A 616 16.67 -10.89 3.85
CA GLU A 616 15.72 -11.93 3.44
C GLU A 616 14.84 -11.50 2.25
N GLN A 617 14.43 -10.23 2.21
CA GLN A 617 13.69 -9.65 1.09
C GLN A 617 14.58 -9.40 -0.15
N GLY A 618 15.86 -9.77 -0.10
CA GLY A 618 16.81 -9.58 -1.18
C GLY A 618 17.15 -8.11 -1.46
N TYR A 619 17.02 -7.23 -0.45
CA TYR A 619 17.41 -5.84 -0.60
C TYR A 619 18.94 -5.72 -0.59
N ARG A 620 19.48 -4.91 -1.50
CA ARG A 620 20.93 -4.80 -1.68
C ARG A 620 21.59 -3.93 -0.63
N ILE A 621 22.53 -4.51 0.10
CA ILE A 621 23.42 -3.84 1.06
C ILE A 621 24.84 -4.20 0.65
N LYS A 622 25.71 -3.19 0.46
CA LYS A 622 27.09 -3.49 0.01
C LYS A 622 27.96 -3.93 1.16
N HIS A 623 27.99 -3.13 2.22
CA HIS A 623 28.86 -3.37 3.37
C HIS A 623 28.04 -3.32 4.65
N ILE A 624 28.17 -4.33 5.49
CA ILE A 624 27.66 -4.38 6.85
C ILE A 624 28.84 -4.17 7.77
N VAL A 625 28.76 -3.17 8.65
CA VAL A 625 29.90 -2.73 9.48
C VAL A 625 29.60 -3.02 10.93
N LEU A 626 30.49 -3.75 11.58
CA LEU A 626 30.45 -4.14 12.99
C LEU A 626 31.64 -3.53 13.73
N SER A 627 31.52 -3.39 15.05
CA SER A 627 32.70 -3.08 15.90
C SER A 627 33.63 -4.27 15.92
N LYS A 628 34.92 -4.05 15.64
CA LYS A 628 35.96 -5.08 15.74
C LYS A 628 36.13 -5.54 17.18
N GLU A 629 36.15 -4.60 18.11
CA GLU A 629 36.33 -4.87 19.53
C GLU A 629 35.18 -5.68 20.11
N LEU A 630 33.93 -5.40 19.71
CA LEU A 630 32.79 -6.20 20.10
C LEU A 630 32.93 -7.62 19.55
N TYR A 631 33.19 -7.74 18.23
CA TYR A 631 33.27 -9.04 17.56
C TYR A 631 34.33 -9.97 18.14
N GLU A 632 35.50 -9.43 18.46
CA GLU A 632 36.62 -10.19 19.00
C GLU A 632 36.50 -10.53 20.50
N ASN A 633 35.71 -9.78 21.28
CA ASN A 633 35.69 -9.91 22.74
C ASN A 633 34.35 -10.38 23.32
N MET A 634 33.24 -10.35 22.55
CA MET A 634 31.93 -10.76 23.05
C MET A 634 31.93 -12.23 23.52
N GLN A 635 31.28 -12.46 24.66
CA GLN A 635 31.14 -13.80 25.26
C GLN A 635 29.68 -14.24 25.40
N ASP A 636 28.72 -13.38 25.05
CA ASP A 636 27.30 -13.68 25.07
C ASP A 636 26.94 -14.66 23.96
N GLU A 637 26.37 -15.82 24.33
CA GLU A 637 26.03 -16.87 23.36
C GLU A 637 24.90 -16.46 22.40
N GLU A 638 23.93 -15.68 22.86
CA GLU A 638 22.82 -15.18 22.04
C GLU A 638 23.33 -14.18 21.01
N ALA A 639 24.15 -13.23 21.43
CA ALA A 639 24.80 -12.26 20.54
C ALA A 639 25.67 -12.95 19.47
N ILE A 640 26.45 -13.98 19.86
CA ILE A 640 27.24 -14.78 18.91
C ILE A 640 26.34 -15.49 17.90
N ALA A 641 25.19 -16.02 18.32
CA ALA A 641 24.22 -16.64 17.41
C ALA A 641 23.65 -15.64 16.40
N HIS A 642 23.25 -14.45 16.87
CA HIS A 642 22.73 -13.38 16.01
C HIS A 642 23.77 -12.91 14.97
N ILE A 643 25.04 -12.76 15.35
CA ILE A 643 26.10 -12.38 14.40
C ILE A 643 26.31 -13.48 13.35
N LYS A 644 26.27 -14.75 13.72
CA LYS A 644 26.37 -15.86 12.76
C LYS A 644 25.21 -15.87 11.77
N GLU A 645 24.00 -15.63 12.24
CA GLU A 645 22.82 -15.49 11.39
C GLU A 645 22.98 -14.32 10.41
N LEU A 646 23.46 -13.17 10.89
CA LEU A 646 23.76 -12.00 10.07
C LEU A 646 24.79 -12.32 8.99
N GLU A 647 25.89 -12.98 9.35
CA GLU A 647 26.94 -13.37 8.39
C GLU A 647 26.43 -14.31 7.31
N GLN A 648 25.59 -15.29 7.68
CA GLN A 648 24.97 -16.20 6.73
C GLN A 648 24.02 -15.46 5.77
N SER A 649 23.17 -14.60 6.30
CA SER A 649 22.24 -13.78 5.51
C SER A 649 22.99 -12.80 4.60
N ALA A 650 24.05 -12.18 5.09
CA ALA A 650 24.92 -11.29 4.34
C ALA A 650 25.59 -12.02 3.17
N GLN A 651 26.13 -13.21 3.44
CA GLN A 651 26.76 -14.04 2.39
C GLN A 651 25.77 -14.47 1.32
N ALA A 652 24.56 -14.88 1.70
CA ALA A 652 23.50 -15.25 0.77
C ALA A 652 23.09 -14.11 -0.16
N CYS A 653 23.13 -12.86 0.32
CA CYS A 653 22.79 -11.64 -0.43
C CYS A 653 23.99 -10.99 -1.15
N GLY A 654 25.20 -11.51 -0.96
CA GLY A 654 26.42 -10.94 -1.54
C GLY A 654 26.87 -9.63 -0.87
N SER A 655 26.48 -9.42 0.38
CA SER A 655 26.93 -8.31 1.23
C SER A 655 28.29 -8.63 1.86
N GLN A 656 29.13 -7.63 2.04
CA GLN A 656 30.44 -7.79 2.70
C GLN A 656 30.33 -7.34 4.16
N VAL A 657 30.71 -8.21 5.09
CA VAL A 657 30.86 -7.84 6.49
C VAL A 657 32.25 -7.22 6.68
N CYS A 658 32.28 -6.03 7.28
CA CYS A 658 33.46 -5.23 7.52
C CYS A 658 33.54 -4.89 9.03
N PHE A 659 34.74 -4.62 9.49
CA PHE A 659 34.97 -4.27 10.88
C PHE A 659 35.53 -2.85 11.00
N MET A 660 35.18 -2.17 12.07
CA MET A 660 35.59 -0.81 12.35
C MET A 660 36.07 -0.72 13.79
N GLN A 661 37.20 -0.05 14.01
CA GLN A 661 37.81 0.20 15.32
C GLN A 661 37.92 1.70 15.57
N VAL A 662 38.19 2.09 16.81
CA VAL A 662 38.37 3.52 17.21
C VAL A 662 39.39 4.21 16.32
N GLY A 663 38.99 5.35 15.76
CA GLY A 663 39.78 6.15 14.82
C GLY A 663 39.50 5.89 13.36
N ASP A 664 38.91 4.75 12.99
CA ASP A 664 38.53 4.46 11.59
C ASP A 664 37.44 5.43 11.11
N VAL A 665 37.53 5.80 9.85
CA VAL A 665 36.58 6.76 9.21
C VAL A 665 36.01 6.22 7.92
N CYS A 666 34.69 6.18 7.84
CA CYS A 666 33.97 5.97 6.60
C CYS A 666 33.48 7.33 6.06
N HIS A 667 33.81 7.70 4.82
CA HIS A 667 33.47 9.02 4.31
C HIS A 667 32.85 9.00 2.90
N SER A 668 31.99 9.97 2.63
CA SER A 668 31.46 10.25 1.29
C SER A 668 31.21 11.74 1.12
N GLY A 669 32.04 12.38 0.30
CA GLY A 669 32.00 13.84 0.16
C GLY A 669 32.36 14.53 1.47
N ASP A 670 31.45 15.41 1.93
CA ASP A 670 31.62 16.15 3.17
C ASP A 670 31.12 15.38 4.40
N LEU A 671 30.43 14.26 4.20
CA LEU A 671 29.89 13.43 5.28
C LEU A 671 30.94 12.38 5.69
N GLN A 672 31.25 12.34 6.97
CA GLN A 672 32.17 11.39 7.59
C GLN A 672 31.51 10.72 8.79
N LEU A 673 31.72 9.42 8.95
CA LEU A 673 31.31 8.62 10.09
C LEU A 673 32.58 8.03 10.70
N GLN A 674 32.94 8.48 11.87
CA GLN A 674 34.16 8.05 12.58
C GLN A 674 33.78 7.21 13.79
N CYS A 675 34.43 6.07 13.95
CA CYS A 675 34.32 5.27 15.16
C CYS A 675 35.04 5.96 16.34
N VAL A 676 34.29 6.21 17.42
CA VAL A 676 34.82 6.80 18.68
C VAL A 676 34.73 5.81 19.84
N GLY A 677 34.11 4.66 19.66
CA GLY A 677 34.00 3.59 20.66
C GLY A 677 33.38 2.33 20.10
N PRO A 678 33.51 1.18 20.78
CA PRO A 678 34.23 0.98 22.05
C PRO A 678 35.74 0.95 21.87
N SER A 679 36.50 1.27 22.95
CA SER A 679 37.95 1.05 23.00
C SER A 679 38.26 -0.42 23.32
N VAL A 680 39.47 -0.88 23.02
CA VAL A 680 39.96 -2.21 23.42
C VAL A 680 39.83 -2.45 24.92
N ALA A 681 40.05 -1.43 25.73
CA ALA A 681 39.93 -1.49 27.17
C ALA A 681 38.47 -1.69 27.61
N THR A 682 37.55 -0.91 27.01
CA THR A 682 36.11 -1.03 27.26
C THR A 682 35.60 -2.41 26.87
N ALA A 683 35.97 -2.92 25.70
CA ALA A 683 35.52 -4.24 25.22
C ALA A 683 35.98 -5.39 26.13
N LYS A 684 37.23 -5.33 26.61
CA LYS A 684 37.73 -6.34 27.56
C LYS A 684 37.07 -6.26 28.93
N LYS A 685 36.71 -5.07 29.39
CA LYS A 685 36.04 -4.83 30.67
C LYS A 685 34.61 -5.31 30.67
N TYR A 686 33.91 -5.18 29.55
CA TYR A 686 32.46 -5.47 29.40
C TYR A 686 32.17 -6.61 28.44
N ALA A 687 33.01 -7.62 28.33
CA ALA A 687 32.88 -8.72 27.37
C ALA A 687 31.55 -9.49 27.41
N ASN A 688 30.83 -9.46 28.55
CA ASN A 688 29.51 -10.06 28.74
C ASN A 688 28.32 -9.06 28.58
N ASP A 689 28.61 -7.81 28.23
CA ASP A 689 27.61 -6.77 28.07
C ASP A 689 27.72 -6.15 26.66
N VAL A 690 26.92 -6.64 25.74
CA VAL A 690 26.96 -6.22 24.33
C VAL A 690 26.53 -4.77 24.16
N ASN A 691 25.63 -4.26 25.02
CA ASN A 691 25.23 -2.86 25.05
C ASN A 691 26.41 -1.95 25.36
N ALA A 692 27.19 -2.29 26.38
CA ALA A 692 28.39 -1.53 26.77
C ALA A 692 29.46 -1.51 25.67
N MET A 693 29.44 -2.49 24.76
CA MET A 693 30.34 -2.60 23.60
C MET A 693 29.74 -2.04 22.32
N SER A 694 28.67 -1.25 22.37
CA SER A 694 28.05 -0.64 21.19
C SER A 694 29.04 0.18 20.36
N LEU A 695 28.97 0.02 19.02
CA LEU A 695 29.69 0.86 18.07
C LEU A 695 29.17 2.30 18.17
N CYS A 696 30.01 3.19 18.69
CA CYS A 696 29.72 4.61 18.80
C CYS A 696 30.33 5.37 17.61
N LEU A 697 29.48 6.18 16.93
CA LEU A 697 29.86 6.90 15.73
C LEU A 697 29.76 8.42 15.94
N LEU A 698 30.83 9.13 15.61
CA LEU A 698 30.80 10.57 15.42
C LEU A 698 30.56 10.87 13.95
N VAL A 699 29.42 11.47 13.65
CA VAL A 699 29.04 11.89 12.29
C VAL A 699 29.40 13.35 12.12
N THR A 700 30.19 13.68 11.11
CA THR A 700 30.59 15.06 10.82
C THR A 700 30.28 15.41 9.35
N CYS A 701 29.82 16.65 9.12
CA CYS A 701 29.53 17.14 7.77
C CYS A 701 29.76 18.66 7.77
N ARG A 702 30.93 19.11 7.29
CA ARG A 702 31.37 20.51 7.38
C ARG A 702 31.35 20.97 8.85
N ASP A 703 30.51 21.97 9.16
CA ASP A 703 30.36 22.52 10.51
C ASP A 703 29.33 21.78 11.38
N PHE A 704 28.76 20.69 10.85
CA PHE A 704 27.76 19.86 11.54
C PHE A 704 28.41 18.65 12.19
N SER A 705 27.96 18.31 13.41
CA SER A 705 28.37 17.11 14.13
C SER A 705 27.20 16.45 14.84
N ALA A 706 27.16 15.11 14.79
CA ALA A 706 26.21 14.31 15.56
C ALA A 706 26.93 13.13 16.22
N LEU A 707 26.50 12.78 17.41
CA LEU A 707 27.02 11.63 18.15
C LEU A 707 25.93 10.55 18.21
N LEU A 708 26.26 9.36 17.71
CA LEU A 708 25.43 8.17 17.76
C LEU A 708 26.07 7.18 18.74
N THR A 709 25.39 6.91 19.85
CA THR A 709 25.94 6.24 21.02
C THR A 709 25.54 4.78 21.16
N GLY A 710 24.67 4.25 20.25
CA GLY A 710 24.08 2.93 20.51
C GLY A 710 23.39 2.89 21.87
N ASP A 711 23.57 1.80 22.59
CA ASP A 711 22.88 1.55 23.87
C ASP A 711 23.81 1.52 25.08
N ILE A 712 24.93 2.29 24.99
CA ILE A 712 25.88 2.41 26.09
C ILE A 712 25.25 3.05 27.34
N ALA A 713 25.77 2.69 28.53
CA ALA A 713 25.37 3.28 29.80
C ALA A 713 26.22 4.51 30.13
N ALA A 714 25.86 5.22 31.20
CA ALA A 714 26.50 6.47 31.62
C ALA A 714 28.00 6.34 31.90
N GLU A 715 28.49 5.16 32.30
CA GLU A 715 29.89 4.88 32.53
C GLU A 715 30.69 4.93 31.22
N GLN A 716 30.20 4.21 30.18
CA GLN A 716 30.87 4.20 28.88
C GLN A 716 30.74 5.55 28.15
N GLU A 717 29.66 6.30 28.34
CA GLU A 717 29.55 7.67 27.84
C GLU A 717 30.68 8.56 28.36
N THR A 718 31.03 8.39 29.62
CA THR A 718 32.12 9.15 30.24
C THR A 718 33.49 8.72 29.67
N GLU A 719 33.66 7.41 29.40
CA GLU A 719 34.87 6.87 28.75
C GLU A 719 35.10 7.43 27.35
N LEU A 720 34.01 7.80 26.62
CA LEU A 720 34.08 8.38 25.26
C LEU A 720 34.48 9.88 25.23
N LEU A 721 34.34 10.61 26.32
CA LEU A 721 34.57 12.07 26.36
C LEU A 721 35.92 12.51 25.79
N PRO A 722 37.08 11.89 26.13
CA PRO A 722 38.36 12.29 25.57
C PRO A 722 38.40 12.20 24.05
N GLU A 723 37.94 11.10 23.51
CA GLU A 723 37.90 10.84 22.06
C GLU A 723 37.01 11.84 21.30
N ILE A 724 35.88 12.22 21.90
CA ILE A 724 34.95 13.19 21.29
C ILE A 724 35.55 14.60 21.33
N LYS A 725 36.04 15.03 22.49
CA LYS A 725 36.59 16.39 22.70
C LYS A 725 37.83 16.66 21.86
N GLU A 726 38.63 15.64 21.57
CA GLU A 726 39.80 15.79 20.67
C GLU A 726 39.35 16.15 19.24
N ARG A 727 38.16 15.73 18.81
CA ARG A 727 37.71 15.86 17.42
C ARG A 727 36.74 16.99 17.19
N VAL A 728 35.84 17.25 18.12
CA VAL A 728 34.81 18.29 18.00
C VAL A 728 34.63 19.05 19.31
N GLN A 729 34.40 20.36 19.18
CA GLN A 729 34.16 21.23 20.33
C GLN A 729 32.70 21.22 20.76
N LYS A 730 31.79 20.92 19.85
CA LYS A 730 30.35 20.96 20.05
C LYS A 730 29.70 19.86 19.24
N ILE A 731 28.59 19.32 19.75
CA ILE A 731 27.70 18.35 19.10
C ILE A 731 26.39 19.04 18.73
N ASP A 732 26.04 19.06 17.44
CA ASP A 732 24.74 19.61 17.04
C ASP A 732 23.59 18.68 17.42
N VAL A 733 23.74 17.36 17.23
CA VAL A 733 22.75 16.35 17.58
C VAL A 733 23.35 15.24 18.43
N LEU A 734 22.81 15.03 19.60
CA LEU A 734 23.04 13.87 20.43
C LEU A 734 21.91 12.84 20.21
N LYS A 735 22.23 11.66 19.65
CA LYS A 735 21.34 10.50 19.81
C LYS A 735 21.47 10.02 21.26
N VAL A 736 20.41 10.14 22.01
CA VAL A 736 20.38 9.74 23.42
C VAL A 736 20.54 8.23 23.53
N ALA A 737 21.48 7.80 24.35
CA ALA A 737 21.83 6.39 24.47
C ALA A 737 20.70 5.55 25.06
N HIS A 738 20.63 4.27 24.64
CA HIS A 738 19.74 3.25 25.17
C HIS A 738 18.28 3.70 25.24
N HIS A 739 17.78 4.31 24.14
CA HIS A 739 16.41 4.80 24.00
C HIS A 739 15.94 5.77 25.11
N GLY A 740 16.90 6.40 25.81
CA GLY A 740 16.64 7.26 26.96
C GLY A 740 16.44 6.50 28.27
N SER A 741 17.09 5.35 28.46
CA SER A 741 17.12 4.61 29.73
C SER A 741 17.62 5.47 30.89
N ASN A 742 17.10 5.26 32.10
CA ASN A 742 17.61 5.95 33.29
C ASN A 742 19.08 5.63 33.60
N ALA A 743 19.62 4.49 33.12
CA ALA A 743 20.99 4.07 33.27
C ALA A 743 21.98 4.76 32.32
N SER A 744 21.48 5.46 31.28
CA SER A 744 22.26 6.16 30.28
C SER A 744 22.12 7.69 30.41
N SER A 745 22.84 8.44 29.61
CA SER A 745 22.84 9.91 29.56
C SER A 745 23.08 10.51 30.93
N GLY A 746 24.28 10.15 31.50
CA GLY A 746 24.73 10.56 32.82
C GLY A 746 24.89 12.07 32.91
N GLN A 747 24.60 12.66 34.09
CA GLN A 747 24.72 14.11 34.31
C GLN A 747 26.16 14.62 34.03
N ALA A 748 27.19 13.85 34.39
CA ALA A 748 28.58 14.20 34.12
C ALA A 748 28.84 14.33 32.62
N PHE A 749 28.40 13.33 31.83
CA PHE A 749 28.54 13.36 30.39
C PHE A 749 27.78 14.52 29.74
N LEU A 750 26.50 14.70 30.09
CA LEU A 750 25.65 15.75 29.53
C LEU A 750 26.14 17.17 29.89
N THR A 751 26.82 17.33 31.01
CA THR A 751 27.40 18.62 31.42
C THR A 751 28.70 18.93 30.65
N GLU A 752 29.45 17.90 30.30
CA GLU A 752 30.75 18.01 29.62
C GLU A 752 30.63 18.10 28.09
N ILE A 753 29.50 17.61 27.53
CA ILE A 753 29.17 17.68 26.11
C ILE A 753 28.26 18.87 25.84
N ASP A 754 28.70 19.82 25.02
CA ASP A 754 27.84 20.91 24.53
C ASP A 754 27.04 20.40 23.33
N PHE A 755 25.72 20.29 23.44
CA PHE A 755 24.83 19.83 22.34
C PHE A 755 23.65 20.76 22.13
N ASP A 756 23.18 20.87 20.85
CA ASP A 756 22.02 21.70 20.50
C ASP A 756 20.70 20.96 20.56
N TYR A 757 20.67 19.70 20.07
CA TYR A 757 19.48 18.88 19.95
C TYR A 757 19.71 17.50 20.53
N ALA A 758 18.70 16.95 21.20
CA ALA A 758 18.67 15.56 21.65
C ALA A 758 17.60 14.79 20.87
N PHE A 759 17.97 13.69 20.24
CA PHE A 759 17.06 12.79 19.55
C PHE A 759 16.95 11.47 20.29
N ILE A 760 15.72 11.06 20.62
CA ILE A 760 15.41 9.83 21.34
C ILE A 760 14.57 8.94 20.42
N SER A 761 15.02 7.72 20.17
CA SER A 761 14.28 6.69 19.48
C SER A 761 13.66 5.75 20.49
N CYS A 762 12.34 5.71 20.58
CA CYS A 762 11.62 4.77 21.46
C CYS A 762 10.18 4.54 20.98
N GLY A 763 9.59 3.39 21.39
CA GLY A 763 8.23 3.00 21.09
C GLY A 763 7.19 3.63 22.01
N LYS A 764 5.99 3.84 21.46
CA LYS A 764 4.84 4.28 22.25
C LYS A 764 4.30 3.08 23.05
N ASN A 765 4.21 3.03 24.26
CA ASN A 765 3.80 1.92 25.12
C ASN A 765 4.86 0.79 25.22
N ASN A 766 6.15 1.16 25.14
CA ASN A 766 7.21 0.19 25.37
C ASN A 766 7.21 -0.31 26.85
N MET A 767 7.54 -1.59 27.04
CA MET A 767 7.51 -2.21 28.37
C MET A 767 8.63 -1.76 29.30
N TYR A 768 9.64 -1.06 28.77
CA TYR A 768 10.79 -0.57 29.51
C TYR A 768 10.53 0.80 30.17
N GLY A 769 9.44 1.47 29.78
CA GLY A 769 9.11 2.81 30.27
C GLY A 769 10.04 3.90 29.73
N HIS A 770 10.68 3.68 28.57
CA HIS A 770 11.55 4.68 27.92
C HIS A 770 10.71 5.75 27.19
N PRO A 771 11.20 7.01 27.13
CA PRO A 771 12.38 7.51 27.85
C PRO A 771 12.11 7.63 29.35
N GLY A 772 13.12 7.27 30.15
CA GLY A 772 13.04 7.31 31.60
C GLY A 772 12.90 8.73 32.15
N LYS A 773 12.16 8.91 33.24
CA LYS A 773 11.88 10.22 33.83
C LYS A 773 13.17 10.96 34.25
N GLU A 774 14.11 10.24 34.88
CA GLU A 774 15.36 10.82 35.35
C GLU A 774 16.20 11.30 34.16
N THR A 775 16.27 10.53 33.08
CA THR A 775 16.99 10.92 31.87
C THR A 775 16.37 12.15 31.24
N MET A 776 15.04 12.22 31.16
CA MET A 776 14.34 13.42 30.66
C MET A 776 14.61 14.64 31.52
N GLU A 777 14.65 14.50 32.85
CA GLU A 777 15.01 15.60 33.79
C GLU A 777 16.46 16.05 33.59
N ARG A 778 17.40 15.11 33.40
CA ARG A 778 18.81 15.44 33.12
C ARG A 778 18.95 16.19 31.78
N LEU A 779 18.31 15.72 30.74
CA LEU A 779 18.35 16.36 29.41
C LEU A 779 17.70 17.76 29.43
N GLN A 780 16.61 17.95 30.15
CA GLN A 780 15.91 19.25 30.27
C GLN A 780 16.73 20.28 31.07
N LYS A 781 17.66 19.85 31.90
CA LYS A 781 18.61 20.77 32.54
C LYS A 781 19.69 21.29 31.57
N CYS A 782 20.03 20.50 30.54
CA CYS A 782 21.08 20.83 29.57
C CYS A 782 20.51 21.45 28.28
N ALA A 783 19.28 21.12 27.90
CA ALA A 783 18.64 21.61 26.67
C ALA A 783 17.17 21.98 26.91
N PRO A 784 16.64 23.03 26.24
CA PRO A 784 15.21 23.35 26.28
C PRO A 784 14.37 22.20 25.74
N LYS A 785 13.18 21.99 26.25
CA LYS A 785 12.25 20.92 25.87
C LYS A 785 11.98 20.91 24.35
N GLU A 786 11.95 22.07 23.72
CA GLU A 786 11.71 22.26 22.29
C GLU A 786 12.86 21.70 21.42
N LYS A 787 14.01 21.45 22.00
CA LYS A 787 15.17 20.85 21.33
C LYS A 787 15.34 19.35 21.58
N ILE A 788 14.46 18.74 22.39
CA ILE A 788 14.43 17.29 22.66
C ILE A 788 13.33 16.66 21.81
N TYR A 789 13.67 15.81 20.85
CA TYR A 789 12.75 15.16 19.93
C TYR A 789 12.66 13.66 20.22
N VAL A 790 11.44 13.15 20.37
CA VAL A 790 11.19 11.75 20.69
C VAL A 790 10.36 11.14 19.55
N THR A 791 10.84 10.04 18.95
CA THR A 791 10.16 9.44 17.79
C THR A 791 8.74 9.00 18.11
N MET A 792 8.44 8.50 19.31
CA MET A 792 7.09 8.13 19.71
C MET A 792 6.08 9.28 19.65
N ASP A 793 6.53 10.54 19.81
CA ASP A 793 5.66 11.71 19.76
C ASP A 793 5.56 12.28 18.35
N VAL A 794 6.70 12.50 17.69
CA VAL A 794 6.77 13.24 16.42
C VAL A 794 6.93 12.35 15.18
N GLY A 795 7.06 11.02 15.32
CA GLY A 795 7.37 10.12 14.22
C GLY A 795 8.80 10.34 13.70
N GLN A 796 8.99 10.13 12.41
CA GLN A 796 10.26 10.37 11.73
C GLN A 796 10.78 11.79 11.97
N ILE A 797 12.08 11.89 12.28
CA ILE A 797 12.79 13.16 12.45
C ILE A 797 13.80 13.28 11.31
N THR A 798 13.70 14.34 10.51
CA THR A 798 14.62 14.62 9.40
C THR A 798 15.40 15.90 9.68
N MET A 799 16.71 15.83 9.61
CA MET A 799 17.60 16.99 9.76
C MET A 799 18.44 17.19 8.49
N GLU A 800 18.37 18.38 7.90
CA GLU A 800 19.26 18.78 6.82
C GLU A 800 20.62 19.22 7.41
N LEU A 801 21.72 18.61 6.93
CA LEU A 801 23.07 18.85 7.43
C LEU A 801 23.73 20.03 6.68
N ASP A 802 22.97 21.08 6.42
CA ASP A 802 23.47 22.32 5.83
C ASP A 802 23.57 23.41 6.92
N GLN A 803 24.06 24.59 6.55
CA GLN A 803 24.18 25.73 7.49
C GLN A 803 22.87 26.14 8.16
N ARG A 804 21.70 25.76 7.58
CA ARG A 804 20.39 26.09 8.13
C ARG A 804 19.91 25.13 9.21
N ARG A 805 20.50 23.93 9.29
CA ARG A 805 20.17 22.89 10.28
C ARG A 805 18.67 22.68 10.45
N ARG A 806 17.95 22.62 9.32
CA ARG A 806 16.49 22.57 9.33
C ARG A 806 16.02 21.19 9.78
N ILE A 807 15.18 21.16 10.84
CA ILE A 807 14.53 19.95 11.33
C ILE A 807 13.11 19.91 10.78
N GLN A 808 12.70 18.72 10.33
CA GLN A 808 11.32 18.40 9.92
C GLN A 808 10.90 17.13 10.65
N THR A 809 9.71 17.14 11.20
CA THR A 809 9.10 15.99 11.88
C THR A 809 7.88 15.51 11.11
N LYS A 810 7.53 14.23 11.28
CA LYS A 810 6.38 13.64 10.59
C LYS A 810 5.07 14.20 11.12
N PHE A 811 4.99 14.43 12.42
CA PHE A 811 3.85 15.07 13.10
C PHE A 811 4.31 16.36 13.74
N GLU A 812 3.42 17.34 13.79
CA GLU A 812 3.65 18.56 14.56
C GLU A 812 3.63 18.21 16.07
N ARG A 813 4.45 18.94 16.83
CA ARG A 813 4.53 18.78 18.29
C ARG A 813 3.27 19.28 18.99
#